data_0fccbda0412ce9d88cf7bd34f17e89a4
#
_entry.id   0fccbda0412ce9d88cf7bd34f17e89a4
#
_cell.length_a   1.000
_cell.length_b   1.000
_cell.length_c   1.000
_cell.angle_alpha   90.00
_cell.angle_beta   90.00
_cell.angle_gamma   90.00
#
_symmetry.space_group_name_H-M   'P 1'
#
loop_
_entity.id
_entity.type
_entity.pdbx_description
1 polymer ?
#
loop_
_entity_poly.entity_id
_entity_poly.type
_entity_poly.pdbx_seq_one_letter_code
_entity_poly.pdbx_strand_id
1 'polypeptide(L)'
;MRLVKYIAIAIVNAFGTVIGIIWVAVPATQAQLAPNYQLEISGRQPEGETAQSLPELYKLRDRLQVELDNLAKTRSSNPFSVEVWMQEIQQRQSQKLTQQLQVVRDRIQLEEKAKNYWDESAKIADRAASIGRNPNRNSATWQESQQLWQSAINTLRQIPHGSFLTDGAIDKTIEYQGNLTMATYELQVARSVEKIKAEEEAIRERARLEQEKIERARREVERKEQEKQERARREQERQELARQELARKELEKQEAARKEQERLELERRELVKKEQERLELEKQELAKQEQERLEQERNQQATPQPTPQLTPQPTPQLTPEATSQPTPQLTPEATSQPTPQLTPQPTETATPSPETPAASPNAFFFAGDTNRDGKIDDRDAVGKEQWSLSKGALILFDDRNGDRPKIPTWKEAKISVPRRPAMLSQVHLKLSDNFNKDTQLFIMADPDARPHISVFQKTGGGWQAVDISGAKPLVFSTEIVLGLEAKQFADRNWNGLVNLTATAVNNGQQIATNSIQMGVTPWMMPANTAPVTEVQVSDRGAANSDFIAQLKRAVEPTGAQVRIIQGDRAWLQDIQKNGYVQFPEGSEIRNFKVALKNENERAIDKPARSTREKDLSVFKIGSPRDENPVTQWSNGYGNLQVTPPIPGYPRGRIYYGNSGNNSFNPEVIDFIQAQRIQGPPVDIDTSWLLTRQVDEIINFIPTQTQGRFIMAIASPEAGVRMLEELAGKGYGNVTINRGLSNETTVAAALQNQALIQHNLNLQQQKLNPILARLKTEFALADDQIIQVPVMFGYSGYAWWPNTINSVPVNGNLLVSNPRGPLIDGKDYTQERLRQLLSPFGVRVSFLDDRYYQELKGNVQSATNTVRKGEEKPFWESLPNN
;
A
#
# COMPACT_ATOMS: atom_id res chain seq x y z
N MET A 1 16.33 1.79 37.31
CA MET A 1 17.17 2.86 36.73
C MET A 1 17.58 2.64 35.28
N ARG A 2 17.92 1.42 34.81
CA ARG A 2 18.23 1.19 33.38
C ARG A 2 16.96 1.16 32.47
N LEU A 3 15.83 0.74 32.97
CA LEU A 3 14.57 0.69 32.24
C LEU A 3 13.98 2.10 31.92
N VAL A 4 14.11 3.04 32.86
CA VAL A 4 13.64 4.43 32.69
C VAL A 4 14.46 5.20 31.64
N LYS A 5 15.77 4.90 31.48
CA LYS A 5 16.58 5.49 30.42
C LYS A 5 16.18 5.02 29.01
N TYR A 6 15.75 3.76 28.88
CA TYR A 6 15.32 3.23 27.57
C TYR A 6 13.93 3.71 27.15
N ILE A 7 13.03 3.93 28.10
CA ILE A 7 11.69 4.50 27.81
C ILE A 7 11.81 5.99 27.41
N ALA A 8 12.67 6.75 28.06
CA ALA A 8 12.91 8.15 27.68
C ALA A 8 13.57 8.29 26.30
N ILE A 9 14.47 7.38 25.92
CA ILE A 9 15.13 7.37 24.60
C ILE A 9 14.16 6.92 23.50
N ALA A 10 13.25 5.98 23.78
CA ALA A 10 12.25 5.53 22.83
C ALA A 10 11.19 6.62 22.55
N ILE A 11 10.86 7.45 23.55
CA ILE A 11 9.91 8.57 23.41
C ILE A 11 10.56 9.74 22.65
N VAL A 12 11.86 10.01 22.85
CA VAL A 12 12.58 11.10 22.16
C VAL A 12 12.82 10.78 20.68
N ASN A 13 13.00 9.52 20.31
CA ASN A 13 13.18 9.11 18.91
C ASN A 13 11.87 9.04 18.11
N ALA A 14 10.70 9.04 18.76
CA ALA A 14 9.40 9.06 18.09
C ALA A 14 8.87 10.47 17.77
N PHE A 15 9.48 11.54 18.34
CA PHE A 15 9.01 12.92 18.21
C PHE A 15 10.08 13.92 17.76
N GLY A 16 11.14 13.46 17.16
CA GLY A 16 12.24 14.33 16.73
C GLY A 16 12.08 14.91 15.35
N THR A 17 11.15 15.77 15.11
CA THR A 17 11.30 16.92 14.17
C THR A 17 10.05 17.80 14.22
N VAL A 18 10.32 19.07 14.44
CA VAL A 18 9.41 20.23 14.49
C VAL A 18 8.77 20.48 15.86
N ILE A 19 9.60 20.98 16.80
CA ILE A 19 9.40 22.19 17.61
C ILE A 19 10.77 22.45 18.24
N GLY A 20 11.39 23.59 17.97
CA GLY A 20 12.54 24.08 18.71
C GLY A 20 12.15 24.28 20.17
N ILE A 21 12.23 23.23 20.97
CA ILE A 21 12.11 23.31 22.42
C ILE A 21 13.50 23.72 22.92
N ILE A 22 13.58 24.92 23.42
CA ILE A 22 14.67 25.37 24.26
C ILE A 22 14.80 24.37 25.40
N TRP A 23 15.76 23.47 25.33
CA TRP A 23 16.20 22.68 26.46
C TRP A 23 16.84 23.60 27.47
N VAL A 24 16.07 24.02 28.49
CA VAL A 24 16.69 24.47 29.72
C VAL A 24 17.27 23.22 30.38
N ALA A 25 18.55 23.04 30.22
CA ALA A 25 19.28 21.98 30.92
C ALA A 25 19.11 22.24 32.42
N VAL A 26 18.27 21.50 33.09
CA VAL A 26 18.28 21.43 34.56
C VAL A 26 19.57 20.73 34.92
N PRO A 27 20.46 21.37 35.68
CA PRO A 27 21.73 20.77 36.04
C PRO A 27 21.52 19.43 36.75
N ALA A 28 22.30 18.44 36.37
CA ALA A 28 22.25 17.09 36.93
C ALA A 28 22.51 16.98 38.45
N THR A 29 22.76 18.09 39.11
CA THR A 29 23.01 18.20 40.55
C THR A 29 21.78 18.24 41.44
N GLN A 30 20.56 18.40 40.90
CA GLN A 30 19.32 18.35 41.71
C GLN A 30 18.64 16.98 41.71
N ALA A 31 19.13 16.02 40.95
CA ALA A 31 18.56 14.64 40.93
C ALA A 31 19.13 13.73 42.06
N GLN A 32 20.00 14.25 42.93
CA GLN A 32 20.62 13.51 44.04
C GLN A 32 20.03 13.67 45.40
N LEU A 33 18.95 14.45 45.56
CA LEU A 33 18.31 14.69 46.86
C LEU A 33 16.80 14.43 46.80
N ALA A 34 16.38 13.24 46.31
CA ALA A 34 15.14 12.67 46.77
C ALA A 34 15.51 11.60 47.81
N PRO A 35 15.30 11.84 49.10
CA PRO A 35 15.48 10.77 50.08
C PRO A 35 14.50 9.67 49.72
N ASN A 36 14.97 8.42 49.63
CA ASN A 36 14.12 7.25 49.77
C ASN A 36 13.50 7.32 51.17
N TYR A 37 12.31 7.93 51.30
CA TYR A 37 11.54 7.84 52.53
C TYR A 37 10.89 6.43 52.62
N GLN A 38 11.71 5.42 52.85
CA GLN A 38 11.22 4.29 53.64
C GLN A 38 11.07 4.78 55.06
N LEU A 39 9.83 4.91 55.50
CA LEU A 39 9.51 5.19 56.89
C LEU A 39 9.90 3.94 57.71
N GLU A 40 11.19 3.80 58.04
CA GLU A 40 11.61 2.90 59.13
C GLU A 40 11.18 3.50 60.47
N ILE A 41 9.96 3.13 60.94
CA ILE A 41 9.49 3.38 62.28
C ILE A 41 10.13 2.30 63.16
N SER A 42 11.42 2.52 63.56
CA SER A 42 12.11 1.61 64.50
C SER A 42 11.63 1.90 65.93
N GLY A 43 10.71 1.14 66.44
CA GLY A 43 10.27 1.14 67.86
C GLY A 43 8.93 0.42 68.04
N ARG A 44 8.97 -0.92 68.17
CA ARG A 44 7.82 -1.81 68.50
C ARG A 44 6.53 -1.55 67.71
N GLN A 45 6.57 -1.83 66.46
CA GLN A 45 5.39 -2.26 65.70
C GLN A 45 5.55 -3.78 65.39
N PRO A 46 4.45 -4.52 65.25
CA PRO A 46 4.50 -5.85 64.64
C PRO A 46 5.08 -5.71 63.24
N GLU A 47 5.98 -6.61 62.88
CA GLU A 47 6.58 -6.67 61.54
C GLU A 47 5.47 -6.65 60.48
N GLY A 48 5.41 -5.57 59.64
CA GLY A 48 4.61 -5.59 58.42
C GLY A 48 3.71 -4.40 58.12
N GLU A 49 3.53 -3.37 58.96
CA GLU A 49 2.64 -2.24 58.64
C GLU A 49 3.42 -0.99 58.16
N THR A 50 3.80 -0.97 56.92
CA THR A 50 4.11 0.28 56.19
C THR A 50 2.82 0.78 55.55
N ALA A 51 2.38 2.01 55.87
CA ALA A 51 1.21 2.61 55.22
C ALA A 51 1.44 2.75 53.71
N GLN A 52 0.56 2.15 52.93
CA GLN A 52 0.60 2.10 51.48
C GLN A 52 -0.52 2.93 50.82
N SER A 53 -1.36 3.60 51.62
CA SER A 53 -2.48 4.40 51.14
C SER A 53 -2.74 5.62 52.04
N LEU A 54 -3.36 6.64 51.47
CA LEU A 54 -3.74 7.87 52.18
C LEU A 54 -4.66 7.56 53.39
N PRO A 55 -5.70 6.68 53.33
CA PRO A 55 -6.48 6.27 54.48
C PRO A 55 -5.67 5.63 55.60
N GLU A 56 -4.63 4.86 55.25
CA GLU A 56 -3.75 4.24 56.27
C GLU A 56 -2.86 5.29 56.94
N LEU A 57 -2.40 6.32 56.19
CA LEU A 57 -1.67 7.45 56.76
C LEU A 57 -2.53 8.23 57.74
N TYR A 58 -3.82 8.45 57.45
CA TYR A 58 -4.72 9.10 58.42
C TYR A 58 -4.88 8.28 59.72
N LYS A 59 -5.08 6.96 59.58
CA LYS A 59 -5.14 6.06 60.74
C LYS A 59 -3.84 6.10 61.57
N LEU A 60 -2.69 6.11 60.88
CA LEU A 60 -1.39 6.18 61.54
C LEU A 60 -1.19 7.52 62.24
N ARG A 61 -1.54 8.66 61.63
CA ARG A 61 -1.54 10.00 62.25
C ARG A 61 -2.37 10.00 63.52
N ASP A 62 -3.61 9.51 63.45
CA ASP A 62 -4.55 9.55 64.56
C ASP A 62 -4.05 8.65 65.71
N ARG A 63 -3.46 7.50 65.40
CA ARG A 63 -2.83 6.62 66.41
C ARG A 63 -1.65 7.31 67.10
N LEU A 64 -0.71 7.90 66.35
CA LEU A 64 0.45 8.61 66.89
C LEU A 64 0.03 9.84 67.71
N GLN A 65 -1.04 10.55 67.30
CA GLN A 65 -1.60 11.65 68.07
C GLN A 65 -2.16 11.18 69.43
N VAL A 66 -2.94 10.07 69.47
CA VAL A 66 -3.47 9.47 70.69
C VAL A 66 -2.35 9.02 71.64
N GLU A 67 -1.27 8.40 71.09
CA GLU A 67 -0.11 7.99 71.86
C GLU A 67 0.62 9.21 72.48
N LEU A 68 0.78 10.29 71.72
CA LEU A 68 1.39 11.52 72.16
C LEU A 68 0.53 12.18 73.29
N ASP A 69 -0.79 12.23 73.09
CA ASP A 69 -1.74 12.78 74.09
C ASP A 69 -1.77 11.94 75.38
N ASN A 70 -1.67 10.62 75.28
CA ASN A 70 -1.57 9.74 76.42
C ASN A 70 -0.28 9.92 77.21
N LEU A 71 0.84 10.07 76.52
CA LEU A 71 2.14 10.39 77.13
C LEU A 71 2.14 11.76 77.84
N ALA A 72 1.43 12.72 77.28
CA ALA A 72 1.25 14.02 77.95
C ALA A 72 0.40 13.98 79.22
N LYS A 73 -0.61 13.08 79.32
CA LYS A 73 -1.45 12.89 80.46
C LYS A 73 -0.76 12.15 81.61
N THR A 74 0.28 11.37 81.34
CA THR A 74 1.05 10.59 82.33
C THR A 74 2.15 11.40 82.99
N ARG A 75 2.23 12.70 82.83
CA ARG A 75 3.14 13.57 83.56
C ARG A 75 2.74 13.72 84.99
N SER A 76 3.45 12.99 85.89
CA SER A 76 3.29 13.07 87.33
C SER A 76 3.99 14.26 87.97
N SER A 77 3.44 14.80 88.96
CA SER A 77 3.84 16.04 89.69
C SER A 77 4.64 15.81 90.99
N ASN A 78 5.54 14.80 91.02
CA ASN A 78 6.28 14.53 92.28
C ASN A 78 7.81 14.50 92.11
N PRO A 79 8.65 15.17 92.84
CA PRO A 79 10.04 15.55 92.57
C PRO A 79 11.10 14.65 93.24
N PHE A 80 11.05 13.28 93.14
CA PHE A 80 12.14 12.47 93.72
C PHE A 80 12.92 11.71 92.65
N SER A 81 14.24 11.47 92.90
CA SER A 81 15.34 11.23 92.01
C SER A 81 15.22 10.06 90.97
N VAL A 82 14.30 9.19 91.06
CA VAL A 82 13.99 8.15 90.05
C VAL A 82 13.10 8.80 88.97
N GLU A 83 12.44 9.85 89.26
CA GLU A 83 11.53 10.58 88.30
C GLU A 83 12.24 11.40 87.29
N VAL A 84 13.44 11.91 87.50
CA VAL A 84 14.19 12.70 86.57
C VAL A 84 14.62 11.80 85.36
N TRP A 85 15.05 10.61 85.59
CA TRP A 85 15.37 9.66 84.53
C TRP A 85 14.11 9.19 83.75
N MET A 86 13.01 8.96 84.50
CA MET A 86 11.72 8.67 83.80
C MET A 86 11.18 9.84 83.04
N GLN A 87 11.36 11.08 83.50
CA GLN A 87 10.99 12.31 82.76
C GLN A 87 11.83 12.48 81.52
N GLU A 88 13.13 12.19 81.57
CA GLU A 88 14.01 12.24 80.42
C GLU A 88 13.65 11.21 79.35
N ILE A 89 13.28 9.99 79.77
CA ILE A 89 12.79 8.95 78.81
C ILE A 89 11.45 9.36 78.21
N GLN A 90 10.50 9.86 78.96
CA GLN A 90 9.22 10.36 78.46
C GLN A 90 9.40 11.55 77.52
N GLN A 91 10.34 12.47 77.86
CA GLN A 91 10.66 13.60 76.98
C GLN A 91 11.28 13.16 75.65
N ARG A 92 12.20 12.17 75.70
CA ARG A 92 12.77 11.59 74.48
C ARG A 92 11.71 10.83 73.67
N GLN A 93 10.82 10.09 74.32
CA GLN A 93 9.71 9.39 73.64
C GLN A 93 8.71 10.41 73.03
N SER A 94 8.39 11.48 73.70
CA SER A 94 7.50 12.54 73.22
C SER A 94 8.12 13.22 72.00
N GLN A 95 9.44 13.54 72.06
CA GLN A 95 10.16 14.14 70.94
C GLN A 95 10.16 13.19 69.72
N LYS A 96 10.40 11.89 69.98
CA LYS A 96 10.38 10.89 68.91
C LYS A 96 9.00 10.78 68.24
N LEU A 97 7.93 10.70 69.05
CA LEU A 97 6.55 10.65 68.53
C LEU A 97 6.16 11.93 67.81
N THR A 98 6.60 13.08 68.30
CA THR A 98 6.36 14.38 67.62
C THR A 98 7.04 14.42 66.27
N GLN A 99 8.29 13.92 66.17
CA GLN A 99 8.98 13.82 64.89
C GLN A 99 8.31 12.88 63.92
N GLN A 100 7.90 11.70 64.40
CA GLN A 100 7.17 10.74 63.59
C GLN A 100 5.83 11.26 63.11
N LEU A 101 5.08 11.95 63.99
CA LEU A 101 3.83 12.59 63.63
C LEU A 101 4.01 13.68 62.54
N GLN A 102 5.11 14.47 62.63
CA GLN A 102 5.43 15.48 61.64
C GLN A 102 5.72 14.82 60.27
N VAL A 103 6.51 13.77 60.24
CA VAL A 103 6.82 13.03 59.00
C VAL A 103 5.52 12.46 58.39
N VAL A 104 4.60 11.92 59.19
CA VAL A 104 3.32 11.40 58.68
C VAL A 104 2.43 12.54 58.17
N ARG A 105 2.40 13.70 58.87
CA ARG A 105 1.67 14.89 58.36
C ARG A 105 2.22 15.40 57.06
N ASP A 106 3.53 15.50 56.94
CA ASP A 106 4.18 15.94 55.67
C ASP A 106 3.88 14.95 54.52
N ARG A 107 3.86 13.67 54.83
CA ARG A 107 3.48 12.63 53.85
C ARG A 107 2.01 12.76 53.46
N ILE A 108 1.10 12.98 54.39
CA ILE A 108 -0.33 13.19 54.09
C ILE A 108 -0.49 14.41 53.17
N GLN A 109 0.16 15.54 53.45
CA GLN A 109 0.08 16.70 52.58
C GLN A 109 0.58 16.41 51.16
N LEU A 110 1.63 15.63 51.02
CA LEU A 110 2.16 15.23 49.72
C LEU A 110 1.16 14.35 48.93
N GLU A 111 0.52 13.38 49.62
CA GLU A 111 -0.46 12.47 49.01
C GLU A 111 -1.78 13.19 48.69
N GLU A 112 -2.24 14.11 49.53
CA GLU A 112 -3.41 14.96 49.25
C GLU A 112 -3.18 15.86 48.02
N LYS A 113 -2.00 16.43 47.92
CA LYS A 113 -1.60 17.23 46.73
C LYS A 113 -1.55 16.34 45.48
N ALA A 114 -0.97 15.16 45.57
CA ALA A 114 -0.94 14.18 44.47
C ALA A 114 -2.34 13.80 44.02
N LYS A 115 -3.23 13.50 44.97
CA LYS A 115 -4.63 13.17 44.69
C LYS A 115 -5.39 14.31 44.02
N ASN A 116 -5.18 15.54 44.43
CA ASN A 116 -5.83 16.69 43.81
C ASN A 116 -5.42 16.83 42.33
N TYR A 117 -4.14 16.69 42.03
CA TYR A 117 -3.68 16.70 40.61
C TYR A 117 -4.21 15.53 39.81
N TRP A 118 -4.32 14.36 40.42
CA TRP A 118 -4.92 13.18 39.77
C TRP A 118 -6.39 13.42 39.41
N ASP A 119 -7.18 13.86 40.37
CA ASP A 119 -8.63 14.09 40.18
C ASP A 119 -8.90 15.24 39.19
N GLU A 120 -8.08 16.30 39.20
CA GLU A 120 -8.17 17.41 38.24
C GLU A 120 -7.81 16.96 36.83
N SER A 121 -6.74 16.21 36.69
CA SER A 121 -6.34 15.66 35.39
C SER A 121 -7.41 14.74 34.82
N ALA A 122 -8.04 13.88 35.63
CA ALA A 122 -9.13 13.01 35.20
C ALA A 122 -10.33 13.80 34.67
N LYS A 123 -10.74 14.89 35.36
CA LYS A 123 -11.83 15.78 34.89
C LYS A 123 -11.52 16.45 33.55
N ILE A 124 -10.29 16.90 33.36
CA ILE A 124 -9.86 17.48 32.06
C ILE A 124 -9.88 16.43 30.97
N ALA A 125 -9.41 15.23 31.26
CA ALA A 125 -9.39 14.11 30.31
C ALA A 125 -10.80 13.67 29.91
N ASP A 126 -11.74 13.59 30.86
CA ASP A 126 -13.15 13.27 30.57
C ASP A 126 -13.80 14.31 29.63
N ARG A 127 -13.50 15.61 29.85
CA ARG A 127 -13.95 16.66 28.95
C ARG A 127 -13.36 16.50 27.55
N ALA A 128 -12.06 16.24 27.43
CA ALA A 128 -11.40 15.99 26.16
C ALA A 128 -12.03 14.80 25.41
N ALA A 129 -12.31 13.70 26.13
CA ALA A 129 -12.94 12.51 25.58
C ALA A 129 -14.40 12.76 25.15
N SER A 130 -15.16 13.61 25.88
CA SER A 130 -16.53 13.94 25.52
C SER A 130 -16.61 14.69 24.20
N ILE A 131 -15.67 15.60 23.92
CA ILE A 131 -15.54 16.30 22.64
C ILE A 131 -15.27 15.27 21.52
N GLY A 132 -14.40 14.30 21.75
CA GLY A 132 -14.10 13.23 20.80
C GLY A 132 -15.30 12.33 20.45
N ARG A 133 -16.38 12.32 21.24
CA ARG A 133 -17.62 11.56 20.99
C ARG A 133 -18.70 12.35 20.25
N ASN A 134 -18.52 13.64 20.03
CA ASN A 134 -19.52 14.49 19.35
C ASN A 134 -19.60 14.10 17.86
N PRO A 135 -20.78 13.84 17.26
CA PRO A 135 -20.94 13.51 15.86
C PRO A 135 -20.58 14.68 14.91
N ASN A 136 -20.73 15.92 15.35
CA ASN A 136 -20.46 17.13 14.53
C ASN A 136 -19.06 17.69 14.80
N ARG A 137 -18.04 16.95 14.45
CA ARG A 137 -16.65 17.29 14.68
C ARG A 137 -16.05 18.08 13.52
N ASN A 138 -15.47 19.23 13.79
CA ASN A 138 -14.71 20.04 12.84
C ASN A 138 -13.29 20.29 13.40
N SER A 139 -12.46 21.04 12.69
CA SER A 139 -11.10 21.33 13.11
C SER A 139 -11.03 22.07 14.44
N ALA A 140 -11.98 22.96 14.73
CA ALA A 140 -12.01 23.71 15.99
C ALA A 140 -12.28 22.79 17.21
N THR A 141 -13.24 21.87 17.09
CA THR A 141 -13.57 20.90 18.15
C THR A 141 -12.42 19.94 18.42
N TRP A 142 -11.72 19.47 17.39
CA TRP A 142 -10.54 18.64 17.55
C TRP A 142 -9.35 19.41 18.14
N GLN A 143 -9.21 20.69 17.82
CA GLN A 143 -8.19 21.54 18.43
C GLN A 143 -8.44 21.75 19.94
N GLU A 144 -9.70 21.93 20.36
CA GLU A 144 -10.06 21.98 21.77
C GLU A 144 -9.75 20.66 22.47
N SER A 145 -10.13 19.52 21.89
CA SER A 145 -9.81 18.19 22.46
C SER A 145 -8.30 17.99 22.61
N GLN A 146 -7.51 18.37 21.61
CA GLN A 146 -6.05 18.31 21.67
C GLN A 146 -5.48 19.12 22.84
N GLN A 147 -5.94 20.36 23.01
CA GLN A 147 -5.49 21.23 24.09
C GLN A 147 -5.85 20.67 25.48
N LEU A 148 -7.03 20.09 25.62
CA LEU A 148 -7.47 19.48 26.87
C LEU A 148 -6.64 18.22 27.20
N TRP A 149 -6.35 17.34 26.24
CA TRP A 149 -5.46 16.20 26.46
C TRP A 149 -4.05 16.65 26.88
N GLN A 150 -3.51 17.68 26.25
CA GLN A 150 -2.22 18.24 26.64
C GLN A 150 -2.26 18.82 28.06
N SER A 151 -3.36 19.50 28.44
CA SER A 151 -3.55 20.04 29.79
C SER A 151 -3.64 18.93 30.84
N ALA A 152 -4.40 17.85 30.56
CA ALA A 152 -4.49 16.70 31.45
C ALA A 152 -3.12 16.05 31.72
N ILE A 153 -2.30 15.89 30.68
CA ILE A 153 -0.92 15.40 30.80
C ILE A 153 -0.05 16.32 31.65
N ASN A 154 -0.16 17.63 31.44
CA ASN A 154 0.62 18.59 32.19
C ASN A 154 0.22 18.59 33.68
N THR A 155 -1.06 18.39 33.99
CA THR A 155 -1.56 18.27 35.37
C THR A 155 -1.04 16.97 36.02
N LEU A 156 -1.05 15.81 35.34
CA LEU A 156 -0.45 14.59 35.88
C LEU A 156 1.06 14.74 36.19
N ARG A 157 1.79 15.48 35.39
CA ARG A 157 3.22 15.74 35.61
C ARG A 157 3.53 16.56 36.86
N GLN A 158 2.53 17.22 37.45
CA GLN A 158 2.68 17.94 38.71
C GLN A 158 2.55 17.06 39.95
N ILE A 159 2.19 15.78 39.79
CA ILE A 159 2.13 14.81 40.87
C ILE A 159 3.54 14.66 41.48
N PRO A 160 3.70 14.90 42.81
CA PRO A 160 5.01 14.86 43.43
C PRO A 160 5.66 13.47 43.33
N HIS A 161 6.93 13.44 42.97
CA HIS A 161 7.72 12.22 42.97
C HIS A 161 7.71 11.57 44.34
N GLY A 162 7.49 10.23 44.35
CA GLY A 162 7.46 9.47 45.58
C GLY A 162 6.07 9.41 46.26
N SER A 163 5.01 9.99 45.70
CA SER A 163 3.64 9.72 46.11
C SER A 163 3.20 8.30 45.69
N PHE A 164 2.16 7.75 46.33
CA PHE A 164 1.56 6.47 45.94
C PHE A 164 0.98 6.47 44.55
N LEU A 165 0.68 7.66 43.98
CA LEU A 165 0.13 7.84 42.65
C LEU A 165 1.19 8.00 41.55
N THR A 166 2.50 8.01 41.88
CA THR A 166 3.58 8.29 40.92
C THR A 166 3.58 7.30 39.76
N ASP A 167 3.52 6.00 40.02
CA ASP A 167 3.54 4.97 38.99
C ASP A 167 2.25 4.99 38.15
N GLY A 168 1.10 5.12 38.83
CA GLY A 168 -0.19 5.29 38.15
C GLY A 168 -0.25 6.57 37.28
N ALA A 169 0.39 7.65 37.68
CA ALA A 169 0.48 8.88 36.92
C ALA A 169 1.34 8.71 35.65
N ILE A 170 2.38 7.89 35.70
CA ILE A 170 3.18 7.52 34.53
C ILE A 170 2.33 6.74 33.53
N ASP A 171 1.61 5.72 33.98
CA ASP A 171 0.73 4.89 33.14
C ASP A 171 -0.39 5.74 32.50
N LYS A 172 -1.04 6.60 33.30
CA LYS A 172 -2.07 7.52 32.79
C LYS A 172 -1.51 8.55 31.83
N THR A 173 -0.29 9.02 32.04
CA THR A 173 0.37 9.92 31.10
C THR A 173 0.58 9.25 29.75
N ILE A 174 0.97 8.00 29.71
CA ILE A 174 1.13 7.21 28.47
C ILE A 174 -0.23 7.04 27.76
N GLU A 175 -1.29 6.72 28.52
CA GLU A 175 -2.65 6.61 27.97
C GLU A 175 -3.13 7.94 27.36
N TYR A 176 -2.95 9.05 28.10
CA TYR A 176 -3.38 10.38 27.63
C TYR A 176 -2.53 10.89 26.48
N GLN A 177 -1.25 10.52 26.37
CA GLN A 177 -0.44 10.78 25.19
C GLN A 177 -0.96 10.06 23.96
N GLY A 178 -1.44 8.82 24.10
CA GLY A 178 -2.13 8.09 23.04
C GLY A 178 -3.37 8.84 22.54
N ASN A 179 -4.21 9.33 23.47
CA ASN A 179 -5.40 10.10 23.15
C ASN A 179 -5.09 11.47 22.53
N LEU A 180 -4.03 12.17 23.03
CA LEU A 180 -3.52 13.41 22.42
C LEU A 180 -3.07 13.20 20.99
N THR A 181 -2.39 12.08 20.71
CA THR A 181 -1.96 11.73 19.37
C THR A 181 -3.16 11.51 18.45
N MET A 182 -4.20 10.80 18.93
CA MET A 182 -5.45 10.65 18.19
C MET A 182 -6.14 11.97 17.91
N ALA A 183 -6.30 12.84 18.92
CA ALA A 183 -6.91 14.17 18.74
C ALA A 183 -6.10 15.04 17.75
N THR A 184 -4.78 14.95 17.78
CA THR A 184 -3.89 15.65 16.83
C THR A 184 -4.08 15.13 15.41
N TYR A 185 -4.16 13.82 15.24
CA TYR A 185 -4.42 13.20 13.93
C TYR A 185 -5.78 13.61 13.37
N GLU A 186 -6.85 13.51 14.18
CA GLU A 186 -8.20 13.88 13.78
C GLU A 186 -8.31 15.41 13.45
N LEU A 187 -7.57 16.24 14.17
CA LEU A 187 -7.45 17.67 13.84
C LEU A 187 -6.82 17.89 12.46
N GLN A 188 -5.76 17.16 12.13
CA GLN A 188 -5.12 17.26 10.82
C GLN A 188 -6.07 16.77 9.71
N VAL A 189 -6.79 15.66 9.95
CA VAL A 189 -7.80 15.15 9.01
C VAL A 189 -8.91 16.17 8.80
N ALA A 190 -9.47 16.74 9.87
CA ALA A 190 -10.52 17.74 9.79
C ALA A 190 -10.08 18.98 8.99
N ARG A 191 -8.88 19.50 9.26
CA ARG A 191 -8.29 20.61 8.50
C ARG A 191 -8.09 20.28 7.03
N SER A 192 -7.65 19.07 6.73
CA SER A 192 -7.47 18.64 5.34
C SER A 192 -8.81 18.53 4.61
N VAL A 193 -9.84 18.00 5.26
CA VAL A 193 -11.20 17.94 4.73
C VAL A 193 -11.78 19.35 4.50
N GLU A 194 -11.59 20.26 5.45
CA GLU A 194 -12.03 21.66 5.32
C GLU A 194 -11.31 22.36 4.16
N LYS A 195 -10.00 22.14 4.02
CA LYS A 195 -9.22 22.69 2.90
C LYS A 195 -9.71 22.14 1.56
N ILE A 196 -9.94 20.83 1.46
CA ILE A 196 -10.47 20.18 0.25
C ILE A 196 -11.85 20.77 -0.11
N LYS A 197 -12.75 20.93 0.87
CA LYS A 197 -14.05 21.56 0.64
C LYS A 197 -13.93 23.00 0.13
N ALA A 198 -13.02 23.79 0.71
CA ALA A 198 -12.76 25.15 0.25
C ALA A 198 -12.18 25.19 -1.17
N GLU A 199 -11.28 24.25 -1.50
CA GLU A 199 -10.74 24.10 -2.85
C GLU A 199 -11.82 23.65 -3.84
N GLU A 200 -12.69 22.72 -3.46
CA GLU A 200 -13.84 22.30 -4.26
C GLU A 200 -14.83 23.46 -4.53
N GLU A 201 -15.11 24.27 -3.51
CA GLU A 201 -15.95 25.48 -3.66
C GLU A 201 -15.29 26.50 -4.60
N ALA A 202 -13.98 26.73 -4.45
CA ALA A 202 -13.24 27.63 -5.34
C ALA A 202 -13.20 27.14 -6.80
N ILE A 203 -13.09 25.83 -7.02
CA ILE A 203 -13.17 25.22 -8.36
C ILE A 203 -14.56 25.37 -8.93
N ARG A 204 -15.62 25.11 -8.13
CA ARG A 204 -17.01 25.30 -8.56
C ARG A 204 -17.29 26.75 -8.96
N GLU A 205 -16.78 27.71 -8.18
CA GLU A 205 -16.94 29.12 -8.47
C GLU A 205 -16.18 29.53 -9.76
N ARG A 206 -14.95 29.03 -9.95
CA ARG A 206 -14.20 29.25 -11.20
C ARG A 206 -14.93 28.63 -12.41
N ALA A 207 -15.48 27.44 -12.27
CA ALA A 207 -16.24 26.77 -13.33
C ALA A 207 -17.53 27.56 -13.66
N ARG A 208 -18.23 28.11 -12.64
CA ARG A 208 -19.38 28.99 -12.85
C ARG A 208 -19.01 30.24 -13.61
N LEU A 209 -17.95 30.93 -13.22
CA LEU A 209 -17.45 32.12 -13.89
C LEU A 209 -17.02 31.84 -15.34
N GLU A 210 -16.43 30.67 -15.59
CA GLU A 210 -16.06 30.28 -16.95
C GLU A 210 -17.27 29.97 -17.81
N GLN A 211 -18.29 29.31 -17.26
CA GLN A 211 -19.58 29.10 -17.93
C GLN A 211 -20.27 30.45 -18.27
N GLU A 212 -20.28 31.40 -17.35
CA GLU A 212 -20.82 32.75 -17.61
C GLU A 212 -20.07 33.44 -18.75
N LYS A 213 -18.74 33.29 -18.82
CA LYS A 213 -17.95 33.86 -19.95
C LYS A 213 -18.30 33.19 -21.28
N ILE A 214 -18.41 31.87 -21.30
CA ILE A 214 -18.80 31.11 -22.50
C ILE A 214 -20.21 31.53 -22.95
N GLU A 215 -21.13 31.66 -22.03
CA GLU A 215 -22.49 32.08 -22.35
C GLU A 215 -22.56 33.51 -22.87
N ARG A 216 -21.79 34.44 -22.28
CA ARG A 216 -21.64 35.81 -22.81
C ARG A 216 -21.02 35.82 -24.22
N ALA A 217 -19.96 35.02 -24.44
CA ALA A 217 -19.35 34.90 -25.76
C ALA A 217 -20.34 34.31 -26.79
N ARG A 218 -21.14 33.31 -26.39
CA ARG A 218 -22.19 32.72 -27.24
C ARG A 218 -23.27 33.74 -27.63
N ARG A 219 -23.78 34.48 -26.63
CA ARG A 219 -24.76 35.57 -26.90
C ARG A 219 -24.18 36.66 -27.80
N GLU A 220 -22.88 36.95 -27.65
CA GLU A 220 -22.22 37.92 -28.54
C GLU A 220 -22.09 37.40 -29.99
N VAL A 221 -21.77 36.11 -30.15
CA VAL A 221 -21.73 35.47 -31.47
C VAL A 221 -23.12 35.46 -32.11
N GLU A 222 -24.15 35.06 -31.34
CA GLU A 222 -25.55 35.06 -31.83
C GLU A 222 -25.99 36.45 -32.21
N ARG A 223 -25.66 37.50 -31.42
CA ARG A 223 -25.95 38.89 -31.79
C ARG A 223 -25.23 39.32 -33.09
N LYS A 224 -23.96 38.97 -33.24
CA LYS A 224 -23.22 39.28 -34.50
C LYS A 224 -23.78 38.50 -35.69
N GLU A 225 -24.24 37.30 -35.51
CA GLU A 225 -24.94 36.55 -36.59
C GLU A 225 -26.25 37.15 -36.95
N GLN A 226 -27.08 37.59 -35.98
CA GLN A 226 -28.32 38.29 -36.21
C GLN A 226 -28.07 39.61 -36.93
N GLU A 227 -27.09 40.41 -36.49
CA GLU A 227 -26.70 41.66 -37.19
C GLU A 227 -26.23 41.38 -38.62
N LYS A 228 -25.48 40.27 -38.86
CA LYS A 228 -25.05 39.87 -40.19
C LYS A 228 -26.22 39.43 -41.06
N GLN A 229 -27.16 38.67 -40.51
CA GLN A 229 -28.40 38.26 -41.21
C GLN A 229 -29.30 39.46 -41.53
N GLU A 230 -29.40 40.42 -40.60
CA GLU A 230 -30.18 41.63 -40.83
C GLU A 230 -29.52 42.55 -41.89
N ARG A 231 -28.16 42.65 -41.89
CA ARG A 231 -27.45 43.36 -42.98
C ARG A 231 -27.62 42.66 -44.34
N ALA A 232 -27.53 41.33 -44.36
CA ALA A 232 -27.76 40.55 -45.58
C ALA A 232 -29.17 40.69 -46.07
N ARG A 233 -30.17 40.71 -45.17
CA ARG A 233 -31.59 40.94 -45.49
C ARG A 233 -31.80 42.36 -46.05
N ARG A 234 -31.25 43.40 -45.40
CA ARG A 234 -31.34 44.79 -45.89
C ARG A 234 -30.59 44.97 -47.26
N GLU A 235 -29.56 44.21 -47.50
CA GLU A 235 -28.86 44.21 -48.76
C GLU A 235 -29.62 43.45 -49.83
N GLN A 236 -30.30 42.37 -49.53
CA GLN A 236 -31.23 41.69 -50.40
C GLN A 236 -32.47 42.57 -50.72
N GLU A 237 -33.01 43.24 -49.74
CA GLU A 237 -34.09 44.18 -49.95
C GLU A 237 -33.71 45.38 -50.84
N ARG A 238 -32.45 45.89 -50.69
CA ARG A 238 -31.89 46.90 -51.60
C ARG A 238 -31.65 46.35 -53.00
N GLN A 239 -31.16 45.13 -53.11
CA GLN A 239 -30.95 44.48 -54.42
C GLN A 239 -32.29 44.18 -55.12
N GLU A 240 -33.26 43.80 -54.31
CA GLU A 240 -34.61 43.51 -54.81
C GLU A 240 -35.30 44.79 -55.26
N LEU A 241 -35.21 45.92 -54.51
CA LEU A 241 -35.66 47.24 -54.92
C LEU A 241 -34.96 47.75 -56.18
N ALA A 242 -33.62 47.55 -56.25
CA ALA A 242 -32.81 47.88 -57.47
C ALA A 242 -33.20 46.99 -58.65
N ARG A 243 -33.52 45.71 -58.44
CA ARG A 243 -34.06 44.81 -59.49
C ARG A 243 -35.45 45.17 -59.90
N GLN A 244 -36.32 45.61 -58.99
CA GLN A 244 -37.65 46.09 -59.30
C GLN A 244 -37.62 47.39 -60.13
N GLU A 245 -36.63 48.27 -59.82
CA GLU A 245 -36.46 49.49 -60.62
C GLU A 245 -35.87 49.23 -62.03
N LEU A 246 -34.95 48.25 -62.14
CA LEU A 246 -34.44 47.76 -63.43
C LEU A 246 -35.49 46.92 -64.16
N ALA A 247 -36.24 46.07 -63.46
CA ALA A 247 -37.34 45.31 -64.11
C ALA A 247 -38.43 46.16 -64.65
N ARG A 248 -38.68 47.32 -64.02
CA ARG A 248 -39.65 48.31 -64.54
C ARG A 248 -39.19 49.03 -65.78
N LYS A 249 -37.84 49.21 -65.96
CA LYS A 249 -37.24 49.74 -67.18
C LYS A 249 -37.05 48.71 -68.29
N GLU A 250 -36.97 47.42 -67.91
CA GLU A 250 -36.82 46.30 -68.86
C GLU A 250 -38.19 45.70 -69.26
N LEU A 251 -39.19 45.86 -68.40
CA LEU A 251 -40.56 45.39 -68.78
C LEU A 251 -41.12 46.05 -70.06
N GLU A 252 -40.81 47.28 -70.34
CA GLU A 252 -41.11 47.94 -71.61
C GLU A 252 -40.36 47.41 -72.85
N LYS A 253 -39.16 46.80 -72.65
CA LYS A 253 -38.40 46.14 -73.72
C LYS A 253 -38.65 44.62 -73.83
N GLN A 254 -39.19 43.98 -72.79
CA GLN A 254 -39.43 42.56 -72.75
C GLN A 254 -40.77 42.07 -73.21
N GLU A 255 -41.77 42.94 -73.36
CA GLU A 255 -43.06 42.47 -73.87
C GLU A 255 -42.99 42.01 -75.34
N ALA A 256 -42.01 42.48 -76.13
CA ALA A 256 -41.79 42.01 -77.48
C ALA A 256 -40.97 40.69 -77.52
N ALA A 257 -39.98 40.50 -76.59
CA ALA A 257 -39.14 39.32 -76.61
C ALA A 257 -39.79 38.09 -75.88
N ARG A 258 -40.76 38.37 -75.02
CA ARG A 258 -41.46 37.30 -74.21
C ARG A 258 -42.40 36.44 -75.10
N LYS A 259 -42.98 36.99 -76.14
CA LYS A 259 -43.84 36.24 -77.07
C LYS A 259 -43.00 35.22 -77.91
N GLU A 260 -41.79 35.50 -78.13
CA GLU A 260 -40.88 34.63 -78.92
C GLU A 260 -40.27 33.47 -78.10
N GLN A 261 -39.99 33.75 -76.79
CA GLN A 261 -39.45 32.72 -75.91
C GLN A 261 -40.51 31.73 -75.46
N GLU A 262 -41.77 32.14 -75.20
CA GLU A 262 -42.82 31.22 -74.87
C GLU A 262 -43.11 30.18 -75.96
N ARG A 263 -42.93 30.62 -77.22
CA ARG A 263 -43.06 29.74 -78.40
C ARG A 263 -41.96 28.68 -78.43
N LEU A 264 -40.74 29.10 -78.18
CA LEU A 264 -39.55 28.20 -78.17
C LEU A 264 -39.56 27.20 -76.97
N GLU A 265 -40.05 27.60 -75.80
CA GLU A 265 -40.15 26.75 -74.61
C GLU A 265 -41.27 25.71 -74.72
N LEU A 266 -42.40 26.05 -75.36
CA LEU A 266 -43.41 25.07 -75.66
C LEU A 266 -42.96 24.01 -76.63
N GLU A 267 -42.19 24.39 -77.65
CA GLU A 267 -41.63 23.47 -78.65
C GLU A 267 -40.57 22.53 -78.00
N ARG A 268 -39.79 23.08 -77.06
CA ARG A 268 -38.78 22.25 -76.28
C ARG A 268 -39.45 21.29 -75.33
N ARG A 269 -40.56 21.68 -74.63
CA ARG A 269 -41.29 20.78 -73.77
C ARG A 269 -41.99 19.65 -74.55
N GLU A 270 -42.45 19.92 -75.73
CA GLU A 270 -43.03 18.87 -76.61
C GLU A 270 -41.91 17.92 -77.10
N LEU A 271 -40.74 18.39 -77.41
CA LEU A 271 -39.57 17.55 -77.77
C LEU A 271 -39.12 16.66 -76.64
N VAL A 272 -39.00 17.18 -75.41
CA VAL A 272 -38.60 16.38 -74.24
C VAL A 272 -39.65 15.33 -73.86
N LYS A 273 -40.92 15.67 -74.07
CA LYS A 273 -42.02 14.73 -73.84
C LYS A 273 -41.99 13.57 -74.84
N LYS A 274 -41.74 13.87 -76.12
CA LYS A 274 -41.59 12.88 -77.18
C LYS A 274 -40.35 11.99 -76.98
N GLU A 275 -39.30 12.54 -76.37
CA GLU A 275 -38.07 11.78 -76.09
C GLU A 275 -38.32 10.80 -74.88
N GLN A 276 -39.05 11.27 -73.87
CA GLN A 276 -39.43 10.41 -72.73
C GLN A 276 -40.38 9.29 -73.12
N GLU A 277 -41.37 9.62 -73.96
CA GLU A 277 -42.29 8.59 -74.49
C GLU A 277 -41.57 7.55 -75.37
N ARG A 278 -40.52 7.99 -76.11
CA ARG A 278 -39.68 7.06 -76.89
C ARG A 278 -38.86 6.14 -76.04
N LEU A 279 -38.25 6.68 -74.93
CA LEU A 279 -37.48 5.89 -73.97
C LEU A 279 -38.34 4.93 -73.15
N GLU A 280 -39.61 5.29 -72.89
CA GLU A 280 -40.53 4.38 -72.21
C GLU A 280 -41.02 3.23 -73.13
N LEU A 281 -41.27 3.53 -74.42
CA LEU A 281 -41.53 2.51 -75.46
C LEU A 281 -40.37 1.55 -75.66
N GLU A 282 -39.14 2.11 -75.71
CA GLU A 282 -37.91 1.30 -75.84
C GLU A 282 -37.67 0.39 -74.64
N LYS A 283 -38.03 0.85 -73.44
CA LYS A 283 -37.97 0.01 -72.24
C LYS A 283 -39.09 -1.06 -72.23
N GLN A 284 -40.24 -0.77 -72.82
CA GLN A 284 -41.32 -1.78 -72.95
C GLN A 284 -40.97 -2.83 -74.02
N GLU A 285 -40.30 -2.45 -75.07
CA GLU A 285 -39.86 -3.40 -76.08
C GLU A 285 -38.73 -4.27 -75.56
N LEU A 286 -37.77 -3.71 -74.79
CA LEU A 286 -36.71 -4.47 -74.11
C LEU A 286 -37.27 -5.48 -73.08
N ALA A 287 -38.26 -5.06 -72.32
CA ALA A 287 -38.93 -5.93 -71.36
C ALA A 287 -39.74 -7.07 -72.06
N LYS A 288 -40.31 -6.75 -73.21
CA LYS A 288 -41.01 -7.77 -74.04
C LYS A 288 -40.06 -8.78 -74.68
N GLN A 289 -38.91 -8.32 -75.14
CA GLN A 289 -37.87 -9.19 -75.68
C GLN A 289 -37.24 -10.09 -74.58
N GLU A 290 -37.15 -9.57 -73.36
CA GLU A 290 -36.69 -10.37 -72.24
C GLU A 290 -37.69 -11.39 -71.76
N GLN A 291 -38.98 -11.09 -71.81
CA GLN A 291 -40.07 -12.06 -71.58
C GLN A 291 -40.11 -13.13 -72.66
N GLU A 292 -39.97 -12.76 -73.90
CA GLU A 292 -39.89 -13.69 -75.02
C GLU A 292 -38.66 -14.60 -74.94
N ARG A 293 -37.54 -14.08 -74.46
CA ARG A 293 -36.33 -14.85 -74.23
C ARG A 293 -36.50 -15.86 -73.09
N LEU A 294 -37.12 -15.41 -72.01
CA LEU A 294 -37.44 -16.29 -70.87
C LEU A 294 -38.53 -17.37 -71.21
N GLU A 295 -39.40 -17.07 -72.14
CA GLU A 295 -40.39 -18.08 -72.64
C GLU A 295 -39.77 -19.05 -73.62
N GLN A 296 -38.73 -18.63 -74.41
CA GLN A 296 -37.95 -19.52 -75.26
C GLN A 296 -37.03 -20.46 -74.42
N GLU A 297 -36.46 -19.93 -73.29
CA GLU A 297 -35.62 -20.74 -72.37
C GLU A 297 -36.48 -21.73 -71.57
N ARG A 298 -37.77 -21.48 -71.37
CA ARG A 298 -38.68 -22.38 -70.69
C ARG A 298 -39.16 -23.56 -71.59
N ASN A 299 -39.05 -23.38 -72.91
CA ASN A 299 -39.46 -24.43 -73.90
C ASN A 299 -38.31 -25.31 -74.37
N GLN A 300 -37.09 -25.13 -73.90
CA GLN A 300 -35.91 -25.93 -74.31
C GLN A 300 -35.37 -26.83 -73.15
N GLN A 301 -36.13 -27.01 -72.09
CA GLN A 301 -35.78 -27.99 -71.07
C GLN A 301 -36.73 -29.19 -71.11
N ALA A 302 -36.46 -30.05 -72.08
CA ALA A 302 -36.90 -31.44 -72.00
C ALA A 302 -35.82 -32.36 -72.58
N THR A 303 -35.10 -32.95 -71.68
CA THR A 303 -34.44 -34.27 -71.76
C THR A 303 -33.07 -34.42 -72.59
N PRO A 304 -32.22 -35.43 -72.31
CA PRO A 304 -31.23 -35.42 -71.22
C PRO A 304 -29.82 -35.81 -71.68
N GLN A 305 -28.84 -35.40 -70.84
CA GLN A 305 -27.55 -36.03 -70.61
C GLN A 305 -26.70 -36.63 -71.76
N PRO A 306 -25.37 -36.73 -71.69
CA PRO A 306 -24.45 -36.74 -70.56
C PRO A 306 -23.10 -35.98 -70.71
N THR A 307 -22.44 -35.87 -69.58
CA THR A 307 -21.02 -35.46 -69.30
C THR A 307 -19.97 -36.05 -70.33
N PRO A 308 -18.76 -35.42 -70.57
CA PRO A 308 -17.76 -35.24 -69.53
C PRO A 308 -16.74 -34.07 -69.72
N GLN A 309 -16.20 -33.70 -68.50
CA GLN A 309 -14.82 -33.30 -68.19
C GLN A 309 -13.94 -32.46 -69.16
N LEU A 310 -13.39 -31.44 -68.60
CA LEU A 310 -11.95 -31.14 -68.37
C LEU A 310 -11.58 -29.65 -68.45
N THR A 311 -10.93 -29.22 -67.39
CA THR A 311 -10.08 -28.08 -67.12
C THR A 311 -9.11 -27.67 -68.25
N PRO A 312 -8.30 -26.60 -68.18
CA PRO A 312 -8.12 -25.44 -67.28
C PRO A 312 -7.79 -24.06 -67.92
N GLN A 313 -7.82 -23.04 -67.07
CA GLN A 313 -7.04 -21.75 -67.05
C GLN A 313 -6.24 -21.34 -68.29
N PRO A 314 -5.89 -20.06 -68.50
CA PRO A 314 -5.39 -19.08 -67.57
C PRO A 314 -5.77 -17.57 -67.78
N THR A 315 -5.37 -16.78 -66.72
CA THR A 315 -5.27 -15.34 -66.68
C THR A 315 -4.50 -14.68 -67.83
N PRO A 316 -4.73 -13.44 -68.18
CA PRO A 316 -3.67 -12.48 -67.89
C PRO A 316 -4.08 -11.10 -67.32
N GLN A 317 -3.14 -10.62 -66.53
CA GLN A 317 -2.86 -9.25 -66.10
C GLN A 317 -2.94 -8.18 -67.25
N LEU A 318 -3.18 -6.98 -66.80
CA LEU A 318 -2.48 -5.74 -67.28
C LEU A 318 -2.74 -4.57 -66.33
N THR A 319 -1.67 -4.12 -65.67
CA THR A 319 -1.34 -2.78 -65.25
C THR A 319 -0.88 -1.96 -66.46
N PRO A 320 -0.47 -0.66 -66.46
CA PRO A 320 -0.38 0.36 -65.42
C PRO A 320 -0.68 1.82 -65.91
N GLU A 321 -0.48 2.81 -65.08
CA GLU A 321 0.26 4.10 -65.29
C GLU A 321 -0.23 5.14 -64.27
N ALA A 322 0.56 5.59 -63.38
CA ALA A 322 1.71 6.49 -63.30
C ALA A 322 1.38 7.98 -63.53
N THR A 323 1.61 8.78 -62.53
CA THR A 323 2.36 10.06 -62.57
C THR A 323 2.41 10.69 -61.16
N SER A 324 3.55 10.68 -60.60
CA SER A 324 4.67 11.61 -60.27
C SER A 324 4.41 12.73 -59.25
N GLN A 325 5.03 12.53 -58.13
CA GLN A 325 6.04 13.28 -57.30
C GLN A 325 6.03 14.85 -57.33
N PRO A 326 6.67 15.59 -56.34
CA PRO A 326 7.79 15.18 -55.47
C PRO A 326 7.75 15.64 -53.99
N THR A 327 8.63 15.02 -53.26
CA THR A 327 9.12 15.29 -51.88
C THR A 327 9.87 16.63 -51.75
N PRO A 328 10.05 17.16 -50.50
CA PRO A 328 11.43 17.36 -50.05
C PRO A 328 11.73 16.74 -48.68
N GLN A 329 12.90 16.15 -48.66
CA GLN A 329 13.67 15.70 -47.50
C GLN A 329 14.06 16.85 -46.56
N LEU A 330 14.05 16.56 -45.24
CA LEU A 330 14.96 17.21 -44.30
C LEU A 330 15.56 16.15 -43.38
N THR A 331 16.85 16.08 -43.42
CA THR A 331 17.78 15.26 -42.67
C THR A 331 17.89 15.76 -41.23
N PRO A 332 18.02 14.91 -40.20
CA PRO A 332 18.54 15.33 -38.92
C PRO A 332 20.02 15.00 -38.81
N GLU A 333 20.74 15.97 -38.38
CA GLU A 333 22.15 15.90 -38.01
C GLU A 333 22.28 15.27 -36.62
N ALA A 334 23.08 14.22 -36.54
CA ALA A 334 23.48 13.59 -35.30
C ALA A 334 24.73 14.29 -34.76
N THR A 335 24.66 14.74 -33.52
CA THR A 335 25.86 15.14 -32.78
C THR A 335 26.05 14.17 -31.61
N SER A 336 26.96 13.26 -31.79
CA SER A 336 27.53 12.40 -30.75
C SER A 336 28.63 13.15 -30.00
N GLN A 337 28.51 13.23 -28.67
CA GLN A 337 29.63 13.56 -27.80
C GLN A 337 30.18 12.28 -27.13
N PRO A 338 31.51 12.17 -27.00
CA PRO A 338 32.14 10.94 -26.55
C PRO A 338 32.30 10.86 -25.04
N THR A 339 32.08 9.66 -24.51
CA THR A 339 32.37 9.22 -23.15
C THR A 339 33.89 9.29 -22.86
N PRO A 340 34.34 9.75 -21.68
CA PRO A 340 35.75 9.68 -21.33
C PRO A 340 36.14 8.27 -20.90
N GLN A 341 37.13 7.74 -21.60
CA GLN A 341 37.89 6.55 -21.21
C GLN A 341 38.74 6.83 -20.00
N LEU A 342 38.62 6.02 -18.97
CA LEU A 342 39.53 5.98 -17.84
C LEU A 342 40.75 5.17 -18.22
N THR A 343 41.90 5.84 -18.17
CA THR A 343 43.25 5.27 -18.34
C THR A 343 43.66 4.49 -17.10
N PRO A 344 44.28 3.33 -17.20
CA PRO A 344 44.77 2.60 -16.02
C PRO A 344 46.07 3.21 -15.50
N GLN A 345 46.11 3.41 -14.16
CA GLN A 345 47.28 3.82 -13.43
C GLN A 345 48.22 2.61 -13.16
N PRO A 346 49.54 2.81 -13.09
CA PRO A 346 50.49 1.71 -13.07
C PRO A 346 50.58 1.02 -11.70
N THR A 347 50.73 -0.27 -11.77
CA THR A 347 50.93 -1.20 -10.66
C THR A 347 52.27 -0.95 -9.98
N GLU A 348 52.24 -0.60 -8.70
CA GLU A 348 53.44 -0.69 -7.87
C GLU A 348 53.77 -2.17 -7.57
N THR A 349 55.01 -2.53 -7.83
CA THR A 349 55.56 -3.86 -7.61
C THR A 349 55.85 -4.05 -6.12
N ALA A 350 55.01 -4.85 -5.45
CA ALA A 350 55.28 -5.30 -4.09
C ALA A 350 56.31 -6.44 -4.10
N THR A 351 57.30 -6.30 -3.28
CA THR A 351 58.38 -7.26 -2.97
C THR A 351 57.79 -8.55 -2.39
N PRO A 352 58.21 -9.73 -2.79
CA PRO A 352 57.67 -11.01 -2.29
C PRO A 352 58.07 -11.22 -0.82
N SER A 353 57.04 -11.35 0.03
CA SER A 353 57.15 -11.92 1.37
C SER A 353 57.29 -13.44 1.27
N PRO A 354 57.90 -14.14 2.23
CA PRO A 354 58.21 -15.56 2.11
C PRO A 354 56.95 -16.42 2.00
N GLU A 355 56.90 -17.28 1.01
CA GLU A 355 55.84 -18.23 0.71
C GLU A 355 55.57 -19.13 1.92
N THR A 356 54.42 -18.93 2.57
CA THR A 356 53.78 -19.97 3.39
C THR A 356 53.29 -21.05 2.43
N PRO A 357 53.48 -22.36 2.71
CA PRO A 357 53.02 -23.42 1.82
C PRO A 357 51.50 -23.23 1.57
N ALA A 358 51.11 -23.10 0.35
CA ALA A 358 49.70 -22.93 -0.04
C ALA A 358 48.89 -24.12 0.48
N ALA A 359 47.98 -23.88 1.41
CA ALA A 359 47.04 -24.87 1.89
C ALA A 359 46.26 -25.44 0.69
N SER A 360 46.22 -26.77 0.59
CA SER A 360 45.47 -27.42 -0.50
C SER A 360 44.01 -27.01 -0.45
N PRO A 361 43.47 -26.29 -1.45
CA PRO A 361 42.06 -25.98 -1.50
C PRO A 361 41.25 -27.27 -1.64
N ASN A 362 40.12 -27.38 -0.92
CA ASN A 362 39.21 -28.51 -0.94
C ASN A 362 39.73 -29.84 -0.33
N ALA A 363 40.62 -29.77 0.66
CA ALA A 363 41.13 -30.94 1.36
C ALA A 363 40.06 -31.69 2.21
N PHE A 364 38.90 -31.11 2.39
CA PHE A 364 37.72 -31.69 3.06
C PHE A 364 36.43 -31.24 2.38
N PHE A 365 35.33 -32.01 2.54
CA PHE A 365 34.00 -31.63 2.03
C PHE A 365 33.44 -30.45 2.85
N PHE A 366 32.94 -29.42 2.17
CA PHE A 366 32.27 -28.29 2.78
C PHE A 366 31.26 -27.71 1.78
N ALA A 367 29.98 -28.05 1.93
CA ALA A 367 28.92 -27.64 1.01
C ALA A 367 27.57 -27.57 1.71
N GLY A 368 26.69 -26.76 1.16
CA GLY A 368 25.25 -26.73 1.40
C GLY A 368 24.53 -27.26 0.16
N ASP A 369 23.18 -27.28 0.18
CA ASP A 369 22.35 -27.70 -0.95
C ASP A 369 22.45 -26.68 -2.11
N THR A 370 23.47 -26.80 -2.94
CA THR A 370 23.79 -25.85 -4.03
C THR A 370 22.97 -26.09 -5.29
N ASN A 371 22.56 -27.32 -5.53
CA ASN A 371 21.71 -27.72 -6.64
C ASN A 371 20.21 -27.59 -6.32
N ARG A 372 19.88 -27.34 -5.04
CA ARG A 372 18.53 -27.14 -4.49
C ARG A 372 17.60 -28.34 -4.68
N ASP A 373 18.17 -29.56 -4.61
CA ASP A 373 17.40 -30.81 -4.67
C ASP A 373 16.94 -31.31 -3.28
N GLY A 374 17.22 -30.52 -2.23
CA GLY A 374 16.86 -30.81 -0.84
C GLY A 374 17.76 -31.83 -0.15
N LYS A 375 18.91 -32.16 -0.73
CA LYS A 375 19.94 -33.04 -0.17
C LYS A 375 21.29 -32.35 -0.21
N ILE A 376 22.20 -32.79 0.66
CA ILE A 376 23.56 -32.28 0.65
C ILE A 376 24.47 -33.48 0.40
N ASP A 377 25.05 -33.56 -0.79
CA ASP A 377 25.93 -34.63 -1.22
C ASP A 377 27.12 -34.11 -2.06
N ASP A 378 27.90 -35.02 -2.65
CA ASP A 378 29.12 -34.64 -3.38
C ASP A 378 28.85 -33.79 -4.63
N ARG A 379 27.63 -33.81 -5.18
CA ARG A 379 27.23 -32.94 -6.29
C ARG A 379 27.19 -31.47 -5.91
N ASP A 380 26.96 -31.16 -4.62
CA ASP A 380 26.92 -29.80 -4.10
C ASP A 380 28.29 -29.15 -3.93
N ALA A 381 29.37 -29.95 -4.02
CA ALA A 381 30.71 -29.43 -4.00
C ALA A 381 31.07 -28.66 -5.29
N VAL A 382 30.31 -28.85 -6.38
CA VAL A 382 30.58 -28.25 -7.68
C VAL A 382 29.87 -26.87 -7.79
N GLY A 383 30.66 -25.81 -8.04
CA GLY A 383 30.16 -24.47 -8.26
C GLY A 383 29.64 -23.78 -6.98
N LYS A 384 29.95 -24.29 -5.82
CA LYS A 384 29.50 -23.77 -4.52
C LYS A 384 30.07 -22.40 -4.17
N GLU A 385 31.12 -21.96 -4.85
CA GLU A 385 31.74 -20.66 -4.67
C GLU A 385 31.00 -19.52 -5.41
N GLN A 386 30.00 -19.87 -6.22
CA GLN A 386 29.23 -18.91 -7.01
C GLN A 386 27.74 -19.11 -6.79
N TRP A 387 27.11 -18.13 -6.18
CA TRP A 387 25.67 -18.09 -6.01
C TRP A 387 24.99 -17.26 -7.09
N SER A 388 23.84 -17.69 -7.54
CA SER A 388 22.92 -16.91 -8.37
C SER A 388 21.46 -17.19 -7.98
N LEU A 389 20.54 -16.45 -8.57
CA LEU A 389 19.10 -16.72 -8.36
C LEU A 389 18.70 -18.13 -8.84
N SER A 390 19.40 -18.70 -9.82
CA SER A 390 19.11 -20.04 -10.39
C SER A 390 19.83 -21.19 -9.70
N LYS A 391 20.90 -20.95 -8.96
CA LYS A 391 21.70 -22.00 -8.31
C LYS A 391 22.47 -21.48 -7.09
N GLY A 392 22.97 -22.41 -6.28
CA GLY A 392 23.71 -22.12 -5.05
C GLY A 392 22.81 -22.21 -3.81
N ALA A 393 23.39 -22.51 -2.68
CA ALA A 393 22.66 -22.77 -1.44
C ALA A 393 21.92 -21.52 -0.92
N LEU A 394 20.73 -21.75 -0.38
CA LEU A 394 19.85 -20.72 0.12
C LEU A 394 19.93 -20.59 1.65
N ILE A 395 19.76 -19.37 2.17
CA ILE A 395 19.62 -19.11 3.61
C ILE A 395 18.22 -18.56 3.85
N LEU A 396 17.48 -19.21 4.77
CA LEU A 396 16.15 -18.75 5.17
C LEU A 396 16.22 -17.55 6.10
N PHE A 397 15.31 -16.59 5.88
CA PHE A 397 15.04 -15.53 6.83
C PHE A 397 14.24 -16.08 8.03
N ASP A 398 14.70 -15.82 9.25
CA ASP A 398 13.96 -16.10 10.47
C ASP A 398 13.74 -14.83 11.31
N ASP A 399 12.45 -14.52 11.52
CA ASP A 399 11.99 -13.50 12.43
C ASP A 399 12.18 -13.95 13.89
N ARG A 400 13.26 -13.59 14.49
CA ARG A 400 13.71 -14.09 15.82
C ARG A 400 12.83 -13.73 17.00
N ASN A 401 11.90 -12.80 16.86
CA ASN A 401 11.06 -12.31 17.94
C ASN A 401 9.60 -12.79 17.87
N GLY A 402 9.33 -13.89 17.18
CA GLY A 402 7.98 -14.42 17.00
C GLY A 402 7.15 -14.59 18.26
N ASP A 403 7.78 -14.81 19.41
CA ASP A 403 7.09 -15.01 20.69
C ASP A 403 6.97 -13.70 21.50
N ARG A 404 7.57 -12.61 21.04
CA ARG A 404 7.57 -11.34 21.77
C ARG A 404 6.61 -10.33 21.14
N PRO A 405 6.05 -9.39 21.91
CA PRO A 405 5.12 -8.39 21.39
C PRO A 405 5.77 -7.35 20.44
N LYS A 406 7.10 -7.36 20.24
CA LYS A 406 7.79 -6.47 19.34
C LYS A 406 8.05 -7.12 17.99
N ILE A 407 7.86 -6.35 16.92
CA ILE A 407 8.25 -6.74 15.57
C ILE A 407 9.77 -6.68 15.49
N PRO A 408 10.45 -7.73 14.98
CA PRO A 408 11.89 -7.77 14.97
C PRO A 408 12.47 -6.70 14.06
N THR A 409 13.55 -6.11 14.50
CA THR A 409 14.48 -5.39 13.65
C THR A 409 15.76 -6.21 13.52
N TRP A 410 16.44 -6.13 12.37
CA TRP A 410 17.68 -6.85 12.10
C TRP A 410 18.81 -6.52 13.11
N LYS A 411 18.68 -5.44 13.88
CA LYS A 411 19.67 -5.01 14.90
C LYS A 411 19.61 -5.79 16.22
N GLU A 412 18.74 -6.80 16.31
CA GLU A 412 18.57 -7.48 17.59
C GLU A 412 19.65 -8.55 17.89
N ALA A 413 19.87 -8.68 19.17
CA ALA A 413 20.95 -9.22 19.96
C ALA A 413 21.52 -10.59 19.55
N LYS A 414 22.75 -10.85 20.04
CA LYS A 414 23.43 -12.14 20.07
C LYS A 414 22.50 -13.24 20.60
N ILE A 415 22.23 -14.23 19.75
CA ILE A 415 21.40 -15.37 20.09
C ILE A 415 22.30 -16.58 20.26
N SER A 416 22.09 -17.27 21.38
CA SER A 416 22.87 -18.45 21.73
C SER A 416 22.33 -19.75 21.14
N VAL A 417 21.02 -19.77 20.78
CA VAL A 417 20.33 -20.94 20.20
C VAL A 417 19.39 -20.49 19.08
N PRO A 418 19.19 -21.33 18.04
CA PRO A 418 18.22 -21.01 16.98
C PRO A 418 16.78 -21.07 17.53
N ARG A 419 15.92 -20.20 17.01
CA ARG A 419 14.51 -20.18 17.38
C ARG A 419 13.73 -21.36 16.81
N ARG A 420 13.94 -21.64 15.54
CA ARG A 420 13.28 -22.72 14.78
C ARG A 420 14.33 -23.65 14.17
N PRO A 421 14.87 -24.62 14.94
CA PRO A 421 15.95 -25.50 14.47
C PRO A 421 15.63 -26.25 13.16
N ALA A 422 14.34 -26.55 12.92
CA ALA A 422 13.90 -27.21 11.70
C ALA A 422 13.94 -26.30 10.44
N MET A 423 14.14 -24.99 10.62
CA MET A 423 14.22 -24.02 9.51
C MET A 423 15.65 -23.56 9.21
N LEU A 424 16.65 -24.15 9.83
CA LEU A 424 18.04 -23.82 9.55
C LEU A 424 18.47 -24.35 8.18
N SER A 425 19.04 -23.47 7.37
CA SER A 425 19.75 -23.87 6.15
C SER A 425 21.04 -24.58 6.53
N GLN A 426 21.27 -25.79 6.07
CA GLN A 426 22.37 -26.60 6.53
C GLN A 426 23.59 -26.49 5.58
N VAL A 427 24.76 -26.57 6.19
CA VAL A 427 26.06 -26.75 5.54
C VAL A 427 26.75 -27.93 6.22
N HIS A 428 27.18 -28.91 5.45
CA HIS A 428 27.88 -30.06 5.95
C HIS A 428 29.41 -29.91 5.74
N LEU A 429 30.16 -30.24 6.77
CA LEU A 429 31.61 -30.34 6.73
C LEU A 429 32.00 -31.77 7.10
N LYS A 430 32.69 -32.45 6.20
CA LYS A 430 33.20 -33.80 6.43
C LYS A 430 34.71 -33.80 6.23
N LEU A 431 35.42 -34.20 7.27
CA LEU A 431 36.86 -34.30 7.28
C LEU A 431 37.28 -35.68 6.75
N SER A 432 38.39 -35.72 5.99
CA SER A 432 39.06 -36.98 5.66
C SER A 432 39.87 -37.51 6.83
N ASP A 433 40.35 -38.74 6.72
CA ASP A 433 41.13 -39.43 7.78
C ASP A 433 42.45 -38.73 8.13
N ASN A 434 42.92 -37.80 7.31
CA ASN A 434 44.10 -36.99 7.57
C ASN A 434 43.95 -35.93 8.69
N PHE A 435 42.72 -35.68 9.12
CA PHE A 435 42.43 -34.75 10.19
C PHE A 435 42.17 -35.49 11.51
N ASN A 436 42.85 -35.09 12.56
CA ASN A 436 42.77 -35.70 13.88
C ASN A 436 42.14 -34.71 14.89
N LYS A 437 41.99 -35.17 16.15
CA LYS A 437 41.42 -34.37 17.25
C LYS A 437 42.23 -33.11 17.62
N ASP A 438 43.47 -32.99 17.19
CA ASP A 438 44.31 -31.83 17.41
C ASP A 438 44.08 -30.73 16.34
N THR A 439 43.30 -31.06 15.33
CA THR A 439 42.89 -30.10 14.31
C THR A 439 41.79 -29.16 14.84
N GLN A 440 42.06 -27.87 14.80
CA GLN A 440 41.09 -26.83 15.12
C GLN A 440 40.41 -26.35 13.83
N LEU A 441 39.10 -26.25 13.84
CA LEU A 441 38.29 -25.79 12.71
C LEU A 441 37.66 -24.44 13.03
N PHE A 442 37.91 -23.48 12.19
CA PHE A 442 37.39 -22.13 12.34
C PHE A 442 36.41 -21.80 11.21
N ILE A 443 35.32 -21.11 11.52
CA ILE A 443 34.37 -20.60 10.54
C ILE A 443 34.43 -19.08 10.49
N MET A 444 34.60 -18.57 9.29
CA MET A 444 34.61 -17.14 9.03
C MET A 444 33.58 -16.77 7.95
N ALA A 445 32.75 -15.79 8.24
CA ALA A 445 31.92 -15.15 7.25
C ALA A 445 32.47 -13.78 6.87
N ASP A 446 32.08 -13.27 5.71
CA ASP A 446 32.42 -11.92 5.28
C ASP A 446 32.06 -10.89 6.36
N PRO A 447 32.89 -9.86 6.59
CA PRO A 447 32.58 -8.81 7.54
C PRO A 447 31.19 -8.19 7.34
N ASP A 448 30.80 -7.96 6.09
CA ASP A 448 29.50 -7.34 5.73
C ASP A 448 28.32 -8.28 5.99
N ALA A 449 28.51 -9.58 5.86
CA ALA A 449 27.45 -10.58 6.11
C ALA A 449 27.25 -10.89 7.61
N ARG A 450 28.29 -10.77 8.44
CA ARG A 450 28.27 -11.16 9.88
C ARG A 450 27.14 -10.52 10.68
N PRO A 451 26.79 -9.22 10.51
CA PRO A 451 25.66 -8.63 11.23
C PRO A 451 24.30 -9.23 10.87
N HIS A 452 24.20 -9.81 9.66
CA HIS A 452 22.92 -10.17 9.03
C HIS A 452 22.59 -11.66 9.14
N ILE A 453 23.50 -12.49 9.62
CA ILE A 453 23.29 -13.93 9.76
C ILE A 453 23.58 -14.42 11.18
N SER A 454 23.18 -15.65 11.47
CA SER A 454 23.66 -16.44 12.59
C SER A 454 24.00 -17.85 12.12
N VAL A 455 25.05 -18.40 12.70
CA VAL A 455 25.51 -19.76 12.41
C VAL A 455 25.55 -20.56 13.71
N PHE A 456 25.10 -21.80 13.65
CA PHE A 456 25.04 -22.72 14.78
C PHE A 456 25.68 -24.04 14.38
N GLN A 457 26.37 -24.68 15.29
CA GLN A 457 26.88 -26.05 15.15
C GLN A 457 25.92 -27.02 15.84
N LYS A 458 25.55 -28.11 15.16
CA LYS A 458 24.80 -29.22 15.75
C LYS A 458 25.76 -30.11 16.57
N THR A 459 25.49 -30.25 17.87
CA THR A 459 26.26 -31.10 18.81
C THR A 459 25.34 -32.10 19.49
N GLY A 460 25.89 -33.05 20.27
CA GLY A 460 25.07 -34.00 21.05
C GLY A 460 24.08 -33.32 22.03
N GLY A 461 24.38 -32.08 22.47
CA GLY A 461 23.51 -31.28 23.33
C GLY A 461 22.56 -30.33 22.59
N GLY A 462 22.45 -30.41 21.24
CA GLY A 462 21.63 -29.54 20.42
C GLY A 462 22.45 -28.53 19.61
N TRP A 463 21.80 -27.42 19.24
CA TRP A 463 22.42 -26.37 18.46
C TRP A 463 23.14 -25.34 19.34
N GLN A 464 24.36 -25.00 19.01
CA GLN A 464 25.20 -24.02 19.71
C GLN A 464 25.68 -22.95 18.76
N ALA A 465 25.66 -21.68 19.17
CA ALA A 465 26.10 -20.56 18.35
C ALA A 465 27.60 -20.65 18.04
N VAL A 466 27.93 -20.40 16.78
CA VAL A 466 29.32 -20.40 16.26
C VAL A 466 29.83 -18.96 16.18
N ASP A 467 31.08 -18.77 16.50
CA ASP A 467 31.83 -17.55 16.23
C ASP A 467 32.23 -17.52 14.75
N ILE A 468 31.58 -16.63 13.98
CA ILE A 468 31.83 -16.47 12.53
C ILE A 468 32.86 -15.39 12.21
N SER A 469 33.59 -14.89 13.21
CA SER A 469 34.74 -14.01 13.00
C SER A 469 36.04 -14.78 12.73
N GLY A 470 36.03 -16.08 12.99
CA GLY A 470 37.21 -16.91 12.93
C GLY A 470 38.06 -16.89 14.21
N ALA A 471 37.58 -16.28 15.31
CA ALA A 471 38.34 -16.16 16.55
C ALA A 471 38.25 -17.40 17.47
N LYS A 472 37.20 -18.24 17.29
CA LYS A 472 36.97 -19.43 18.12
C LYS A 472 36.76 -20.67 17.27
N PRO A 473 37.42 -21.82 17.63
CA PRO A 473 37.23 -23.05 16.89
C PRO A 473 35.85 -23.66 17.16
N LEU A 474 35.38 -24.48 16.21
CA LEU A 474 34.21 -25.36 16.37
C LEU A 474 34.52 -26.47 17.39
N VAL A 475 33.47 -27.09 17.92
CA VAL A 475 33.59 -28.38 18.61
C VAL A 475 34.00 -29.43 17.56
N PHE A 476 35.13 -30.07 17.76
CA PHE A 476 35.68 -31.02 16.80
C PHE A 476 34.77 -32.23 16.60
N SER A 477 34.57 -32.60 15.35
CA SER A 477 33.97 -33.85 14.88
C SER A 477 34.41 -34.08 13.44
N THR A 478 34.52 -35.33 13.02
CA THR A 478 34.78 -35.66 11.62
C THR A 478 33.64 -35.34 10.67
N GLU A 479 32.42 -35.30 11.21
CA GLU A 479 31.24 -34.78 10.52
C GLU A 479 30.60 -33.67 11.36
N ILE A 480 30.51 -32.51 10.78
CA ILE A 480 29.94 -31.30 11.39
C ILE A 480 28.76 -30.80 10.54
N VAL A 481 27.65 -30.54 11.18
CA VAL A 481 26.52 -29.89 10.56
C VAL A 481 26.41 -28.47 11.14
N LEU A 482 26.53 -27.49 10.26
CA LEU A 482 26.25 -26.09 10.57
C LEU A 482 24.85 -25.74 10.10
N GLY A 483 24.12 -24.95 10.90
CA GLY A 483 22.82 -24.42 10.58
C GLY A 483 22.90 -22.90 10.48
N LEU A 484 22.39 -22.34 9.40
CA LEU A 484 22.41 -20.90 9.14
C LEU A 484 20.99 -20.36 9.11
N GLU A 485 20.82 -19.15 9.61
CA GLU A 485 19.60 -18.35 9.45
C GLU A 485 19.96 -16.90 9.14
N ALA A 486 19.19 -16.26 8.28
CA ALA A 486 19.32 -14.85 7.99
C ALA A 486 18.41 -14.02 8.93
N LYS A 487 18.92 -12.90 9.41
CA LYS A 487 18.20 -11.90 10.23
C LYS A 487 17.64 -10.76 9.38
N GLN A 488 18.05 -10.68 8.12
CA GLN A 488 17.69 -9.65 7.16
C GLN A 488 17.68 -10.24 5.76
N PHE A 489 16.86 -9.64 4.88
CA PHE A 489 16.91 -9.86 3.44
C PHE A 489 17.97 -9.00 2.77
N ALA A 490 18.27 -9.29 1.51
CA ALA A 490 19.00 -8.36 0.66
C ALA A 490 18.31 -7.00 0.61
N ASP A 491 19.11 -5.93 0.69
CA ASP A 491 18.66 -4.55 0.53
C ASP A 491 19.72 -3.71 -0.20
N ARG A 492 19.57 -2.40 -0.24
CA ARG A 492 20.56 -1.50 -0.89
C ARG A 492 21.95 -1.50 -0.23
N ASN A 493 22.05 -1.90 1.06
CA ASN A 493 23.30 -1.85 1.83
C ASN A 493 23.99 -3.21 1.87
N TRP A 494 23.26 -4.31 1.61
CA TRP A 494 23.77 -5.66 1.61
C TRP A 494 23.05 -6.51 0.56
N ASN A 495 23.81 -7.14 -0.33
CA ASN A 495 23.29 -7.89 -1.46
C ASN A 495 22.70 -9.27 -1.11
N GLY A 496 22.65 -9.63 0.19
CA GLY A 496 22.13 -10.91 0.66
C GLY A 496 23.09 -12.09 0.47
N LEU A 497 24.32 -11.87 0.03
CA LEU A 497 25.32 -12.93 -0.16
C LEU A 497 26.15 -13.13 1.09
N VAL A 498 26.57 -14.38 1.31
CA VAL A 498 27.38 -14.82 2.42
C VAL A 498 28.48 -15.73 1.88
N ASN A 499 29.76 -15.32 1.96
CA ASN A 499 30.87 -16.22 1.78
C ASN A 499 31.22 -16.78 3.15
N LEU A 500 31.09 -18.09 3.29
CA LEU A 500 31.44 -18.81 4.51
C LEU A 500 32.68 -19.64 4.24
N THR A 501 33.73 -19.41 5.01
CA THR A 501 35.03 -20.11 4.88
C THR A 501 35.27 -20.96 6.11
N ALA A 502 35.60 -22.23 5.89
CA ALA A 502 36.05 -23.15 6.90
C ALA A 502 37.58 -23.32 6.78
N THR A 503 38.29 -23.11 7.87
CA THR A 503 39.76 -23.22 7.92
C THR A 503 40.17 -24.26 8.96
N ALA A 504 40.98 -25.21 8.54
CA ALA A 504 41.55 -26.21 9.40
C ALA A 504 43.01 -25.80 9.79
N VAL A 505 43.26 -25.79 11.10
CA VAL A 505 44.54 -25.40 11.67
C VAL A 505 45.05 -26.55 12.54
N ASN A 506 46.32 -26.93 12.37
CA ASN A 506 46.99 -27.89 13.24
C ASN A 506 48.35 -27.32 13.71
N ASN A 507 48.63 -27.39 15.01
CA ASN A 507 49.85 -26.80 15.63
C ASN A 507 50.06 -25.30 15.25
N GLY A 508 48.95 -24.52 15.14
CA GLY A 508 49.01 -23.11 14.77
C GLY A 508 49.24 -22.82 13.29
N GLN A 509 49.40 -23.86 12.45
CA GLN A 509 49.52 -23.70 10.99
C GLN A 509 48.22 -24.04 10.27
N GLN A 510 47.84 -23.21 9.32
CA GLN A 510 46.72 -23.51 8.42
C GLN A 510 47.08 -24.65 7.49
N ILE A 511 46.37 -25.76 7.58
CA ILE A 511 46.60 -26.99 6.79
C ILE A 511 45.62 -27.16 5.64
N ALA A 512 44.41 -26.60 5.74
CA ALA A 512 43.41 -26.64 4.67
C ALA A 512 42.42 -25.50 4.83
N THR A 513 41.82 -25.12 3.71
CA THR A 513 40.71 -24.17 3.67
C THR A 513 39.71 -24.60 2.62
N ASN A 514 38.42 -24.24 2.85
CA ASN A 514 37.35 -24.51 1.90
C ASN A 514 36.25 -23.44 2.09
N SER A 515 35.54 -23.05 1.03
CA SER A 515 34.54 -21.98 1.09
C SER A 515 33.28 -22.34 0.32
N ILE A 516 32.21 -21.67 0.69
CA ILE A 516 30.93 -21.73 0.01
C ILE A 516 30.33 -20.31 -0.02
N GLN A 517 29.75 -19.94 -1.16
CA GLN A 517 28.89 -18.76 -1.25
C GLN A 517 27.41 -19.15 -1.19
N MET A 518 26.69 -18.54 -0.29
CA MET A 518 25.26 -18.75 -0.08
C MET A 518 24.50 -17.44 -0.28
N GLY A 519 23.21 -17.51 -0.55
CA GLY A 519 22.38 -16.32 -0.66
C GLY A 519 21.10 -16.41 0.16
N VAL A 520 20.66 -15.29 0.70
CA VAL A 520 19.37 -15.22 1.38
C VAL A 520 18.26 -15.39 0.35
N THR A 521 17.32 -16.29 0.63
CA THR A 521 16.18 -16.52 -0.25
C THR A 521 15.34 -15.25 -0.42
N PRO A 522 15.02 -14.85 -1.66
CA PRO A 522 14.33 -13.60 -1.94
C PRO A 522 12.88 -13.63 -1.46
N TRP A 523 12.40 -12.49 -1.00
CA TRP A 523 10.98 -12.28 -0.74
C TRP A 523 10.20 -12.06 -2.03
N MET A 524 9.00 -12.65 -2.11
CA MET A 524 8.11 -12.56 -3.26
C MET A 524 6.69 -12.23 -2.82
N MET A 525 5.98 -11.43 -3.64
CA MET A 525 4.57 -11.11 -3.47
C MET A 525 3.72 -12.05 -4.34
N PRO A 526 2.73 -12.76 -3.78
CA PRO A 526 1.81 -13.56 -4.59
C PRO A 526 0.88 -12.66 -5.40
N ALA A 527 0.72 -12.96 -6.67
CA ALA A 527 -0.19 -12.26 -7.56
C ALA A 527 -1.67 -12.49 -7.19
N ASN A 528 -2.55 -11.64 -7.68
CA ASN A 528 -4.01 -11.77 -7.49
C ASN A 528 -4.59 -13.05 -8.12
N THR A 529 -3.86 -13.69 -9.05
CA THR A 529 -4.19 -15.00 -9.63
C THR A 529 -3.88 -16.19 -8.73
N ALA A 530 -3.04 -16.00 -7.69
CA ALA A 530 -2.72 -17.06 -6.73
C ALA A 530 -3.92 -17.36 -5.82
N PRO A 531 -4.16 -18.65 -5.48
CA PRO A 531 -5.29 -19.04 -4.64
C PRO A 531 -5.24 -18.39 -3.26
N VAL A 532 -6.38 -17.82 -2.84
CA VAL A 532 -6.56 -17.23 -1.50
C VAL A 532 -6.89 -18.33 -0.51
N THR A 533 -6.16 -18.37 0.60
CA THR A 533 -6.47 -19.26 1.74
C THR A 533 -7.23 -18.52 2.83
N GLU A 534 -6.98 -17.22 2.99
CA GLU A 534 -7.56 -16.43 4.06
C GLU A 534 -7.78 -14.98 3.60
N VAL A 535 -8.92 -14.41 3.95
CA VAL A 535 -9.22 -12.97 3.85
C VAL A 535 -9.26 -12.40 5.26
N GLN A 536 -8.37 -11.47 5.54
CA GLN A 536 -8.25 -10.81 6.83
C GLN A 536 -9.04 -9.51 6.85
N VAL A 537 -9.69 -9.20 7.96
CA VAL A 537 -10.43 -7.95 8.19
C VAL A 537 -10.32 -7.54 9.65
N SER A 538 -10.19 -6.24 9.93
CA SER A 538 -10.15 -5.73 11.30
C SER A 538 -11.54 -5.69 11.92
N ASP A 539 -11.62 -6.04 13.20
CA ASP A 539 -12.83 -5.86 14.02
C ASP A 539 -12.95 -4.38 14.42
N ARG A 540 -14.06 -3.75 14.01
CA ARG A 540 -14.42 -2.36 14.35
C ARG A 540 -15.74 -2.31 15.17
N GLY A 541 -16.11 -3.43 15.76
CA GLY A 541 -17.36 -3.58 16.50
C GLY A 541 -18.59 -3.32 15.62
N ALA A 542 -19.56 -2.56 16.14
CA ALA A 542 -20.79 -2.26 15.40
C ALA A 542 -20.57 -1.49 14.09
N ALA A 543 -19.45 -0.77 13.94
CA ALA A 543 -19.20 0.07 12.77
C ALA A 543 -19.01 -0.75 11.48
N ASN A 544 -18.51 -1.99 11.57
CA ASN A 544 -18.29 -2.85 10.40
C ASN A 544 -18.85 -4.29 10.55
N SER A 545 -19.71 -4.54 11.54
CA SER A 545 -20.29 -5.87 11.76
C SER A 545 -21.03 -6.40 10.54
N ASP A 546 -21.82 -5.57 9.88
CA ASP A 546 -22.60 -5.92 8.69
C ASP A 546 -21.71 -6.20 7.48
N PHE A 547 -20.64 -5.41 7.31
CA PHE A 547 -19.62 -5.67 6.31
C PHE A 547 -18.95 -7.03 6.54
N ILE A 548 -18.54 -7.34 7.78
CA ILE A 548 -17.93 -8.63 8.13
C ILE A 548 -18.90 -9.79 7.86
N ALA A 549 -20.18 -9.63 8.18
CA ALA A 549 -21.18 -10.64 7.91
C ALA A 549 -21.38 -10.89 6.42
N GLN A 550 -21.39 -9.82 5.59
CA GLN A 550 -21.46 -9.92 4.13
C GLN A 550 -20.17 -10.54 3.56
N LEU A 551 -19.01 -10.11 4.05
CA LEU A 551 -17.70 -10.67 3.66
C LEU A 551 -17.63 -12.18 3.88
N LYS A 552 -18.06 -12.68 5.06
CA LYS A 552 -18.11 -14.11 5.35
C LYS A 552 -18.97 -14.86 4.33
N ARG A 553 -20.20 -14.40 4.06
CA ARG A 553 -21.10 -15.01 3.08
C ARG A 553 -20.52 -15.03 1.67
N ALA A 554 -19.77 -14.00 1.28
CA ALA A 554 -19.17 -13.91 -0.05
C ALA A 554 -17.90 -14.76 -0.19
N VAL A 555 -17.15 -14.96 0.88
CA VAL A 555 -15.88 -15.69 0.91
C VAL A 555 -16.09 -17.19 1.10
N GLU A 556 -17.02 -17.62 1.96
CA GLU A 556 -17.26 -19.02 2.31
C GLU A 556 -17.41 -19.95 1.08
N PRO A 557 -18.18 -19.61 0.02
CA PRO A 557 -18.31 -20.47 -1.16
C PRO A 557 -17.03 -20.60 -2.00
N THR A 558 -16.01 -19.81 -1.73
CA THR A 558 -14.73 -19.81 -2.45
C THR A 558 -13.70 -20.81 -1.87
N GLY A 559 -13.99 -21.40 -0.71
CA GLY A 559 -13.09 -22.26 0.04
C GLY A 559 -12.02 -21.50 0.84
N ALA A 560 -11.98 -20.18 0.78
CA ALA A 560 -11.13 -19.36 1.65
C ALA A 560 -11.82 -19.11 3.01
N GLN A 561 -11.03 -18.76 4.02
CA GLN A 561 -11.53 -18.43 5.34
C GLN A 561 -11.52 -16.91 5.57
N VAL A 562 -12.44 -16.41 6.41
CA VAL A 562 -12.39 -15.02 6.89
C VAL A 562 -11.81 -15.01 8.29
N ARG A 563 -10.69 -14.33 8.45
CA ARG A 563 -10.05 -14.13 9.76
C ARG A 563 -10.28 -12.71 10.26
N ILE A 564 -10.86 -12.62 11.44
CA ILE A 564 -11.06 -11.33 12.12
C ILE A 564 -9.82 -10.99 12.92
N ILE A 565 -9.21 -9.85 12.63
CA ILE A 565 -8.00 -9.36 13.27
C ILE A 565 -8.38 -8.32 14.31
N GLN A 566 -7.98 -8.56 15.55
CA GLN A 566 -8.15 -7.59 16.64
C GLN A 566 -7.18 -6.42 16.45
N GLY A 567 -7.70 -5.23 16.33
CA GLY A 567 -6.90 -4.03 16.11
C GLY A 567 -7.72 -2.76 16.04
N ASP A 568 -7.04 -1.61 16.05
CA ASP A 568 -7.60 -0.28 16.05
C ASP A 568 -7.59 0.41 14.66
N ARG A 569 -7.11 -0.27 13.61
CA ARG A 569 -7.05 0.23 12.23
C ARG A 569 -8.16 -0.32 11.35
N ALA A 570 -8.76 0.57 10.58
CA ALA A 570 -9.70 0.21 9.52
C ALA A 570 -8.98 -0.37 8.29
N TRP A 571 -7.80 0.15 7.96
CA TRP A 571 -7.03 -0.15 6.76
C TRP A 571 -6.02 -1.26 7.00
N LEU A 572 -6.44 -2.51 6.86
CA LEU A 572 -5.55 -3.63 7.10
C LEU A 572 -4.52 -3.81 5.98
N GLN A 573 -4.90 -3.47 4.75
CA GLN A 573 -4.02 -3.52 3.58
C GLN A 573 -2.83 -2.55 3.70
N ASP A 574 -3.04 -1.38 4.32
CA ASP A 574 -2.00 -0.35 4.43
C ASP A 574 -0.91 -0.70 5.46
N ILE A 575 -1.19 -1.60 6.40
CA ILE A 575 -0.29 -1.91 7.51
C ILE A 575 0.75 -2.94 7.09
N GLN A 576 0.34 -3.95 6.34
CA GLN A 576 1.19 -5.08 5.98
C GLN A 576 0.90 -5.60 4.58
N LYS A 577 1.93 -6.14 3.92
CA LYS A 577 1.82 -6.87 2.66
C LYS A 577 2.25 -8.30 2.86
N ASN A 578 1.34 -9.24 2.62
CA ASN A 578 1.63 -10.65 2.72
C ASN A 578 2.44 -11.13 1.52
N GLY A 579 3.51 -11.86 1.80
CA GLY A 579 4.40 -12.46 0.82
C GLY A 579 4.91 -13.82 1.29
N TYR A 580 5.89 -14.35 0.59
CA TYR A 580 6.48 -15.65 0.90
C TYR A 580 7.94 -15.72 0.42
N VAL A 581 8.67 -16.69 0.96
CA VAL A 581 9.97 -17.14 0.48
C VAL A 581 9.90 -18.63 0.17
N GLN A 582 10.74 -19.12 -0.75
CA GLN A 582 10.80 -20.52 -1.14
C GLN A 582 12.09 -21.17 -0.68
N PHE A 583 12.01 -22.41 -0.23
CA PHE A 583 13.16 -23.17 0.18
C PHE A 583 13.00 -24.65 -0.19
N PRO A 584 14.04 -25.36 -0.66
CA PRO A 584 14.00 -26.79 -0.92
C PRO A 584 13.89 -27.58 0.40
N GLU A 585 12.94 -28.54 0.45
CA GLU A 585 12.75 -29.44 1.58
C GLU A 585 12.58 -30.89 1.06
N GLY A 586 13.67 -31.64 1.00
CA GLY A 586 13.69 -32.92 0.29
C GLY A 586 13.42 -32.71 -1.21
N SER A 587 12.56 -33.53 -1.79
CA SER A 587 12.15 -33.40 -3.20
C SER A 587 11.04 -32.34 -3.42
N GLU A 588 10.61 -31.66 -2.38
CA GLU A 588 9.50 -30.67 -2.42
C GLU A 588 10.02 -29.26 -2.16
N ILE A 589 9.18 -28.29 -2.49
CA ILE A 589 9.44 -26.88 -2.20
C ILE A 589 8.49 -26.43 -1.10
N ARG A 590 9.05 -25.84 -0.09
CA ARG A 590 8.28 -25.24 0.97
C ARG A 590 8.18 -23.73 0.80
N ASN A 591 6.95 -23.22 0.88
CA ASN A 591 6.65 -21.82 0.89
C ASN A 591 6.47 -21.34 2.34
N PHE A 592 7.35 -20.44 2.81
CA PHE A 592 7.23 -19.82 4.13
C PHE A 592 6.59 -18.44 3.97
N LYS A 593 5.55 -18.16 4.73
CA LYS A 593 4.88 -16.88 4.71
C LYS A 593 5.73 -15.81 5.40
N VAL A 594 5.94 -14.68 4.75
CA VAL A 594 6.63 -13.51 5.30
C VAL A 594 5.85 -12.26 4.97
N ALA A 595 5.23 -11.65 5.97
CA ALA A 595 4.55 -10.38 5.81
C ALA A 595 5.55 -9.22 5.97
N LEU A 596 5.57 -8.30 5.01
CA LEU A 596 6.22 -7.01 5.17
C LEU A 596 5.33 -6.09 5.99
N LYS A 597 5.91 -5.37 6.93
CA LYS A 597 5.24 -4.33 7.69
C LYS A 597 5.83 -2.98 7.34
N ASN A 598 4.99 -1.96 7.19
CA ASN A 598 5.45 -0.60 6.94
C ASN A 598 6.12 0.04 8.18
N GLU A 599 6.77 1.18 7.98
CA GLU A 599 7.60 1.88 8.99
C GLU A 599 6.83 2.46 10.18
N ASN A 600 5.50 2.52 10.12
CA ASN A 600 4.70 3.12 11.19
C ASN A 600 4.78 2.31 12.49
N GLU A 601 5.48 2.83 13.51
CA GLU A 601 5.69 2.20 14.83
C GLU A 601 4.58 2.49 15.84
N ARG A 602 3.42 2.99 15.45
CA ARG A 602 2.36 3.38 16.38
C ARG A 602 1.76 2.15 17.10
N ALA A 603 1.03 2.38 18.17
CA ALA A 603 0.23 1.37 18.90
C ALA A 603 -0.66 0.47 18.02
N ILE A 604 -0.79 0.83 16.81
CA ILE A 604 -1.39 0.30 15.59
C ILE A 604 -0.74 -0.99 15.08
N ASP A 605 0.37 -1.41 15.63
CA ASP A 605 1.06 -2.65 15.26
C ASP A 605 0.31 -3.92 15.69
N LYS A 606 -0.76 -3.78 16.46
CA LYS A 606 -1.57 -4.92 16.91
C LYS A 606 -2.06 -5.82 15.77
N PRO A 607 -2.57 -5.30 14.63
CA PRO A 607 -2.97 -6.16 13.52
C PRO A 607 -1.82 -7.01 12.98
N ALA A 608 -0.67 -6.40 12.67
CA ALA A 608 0.49 -7.15 12.18
C ALA A 608 0.99 -8.19 13.18
N ARG A 609 0.92 -7.90 14.50
CA ARG A 609 1.27 -8.86 15.56
C ARG A 609 0.23 -9.96 15.72
N SER A 610 -1.07 -9.64 15.61
CA SER A 610 -2.14 -10.61 15.74
C SER A 610 -2.28 -11.55 14.53
N THR A 611 -1.68 -11.19 13.38
CA THR A 611 -1.61 -12.08 12.22
C THR A 611 -0.46 -13.08 12.32
N ARG A 612 0.45 -12.91 13.28
CA ARG A 612 1.60 -13.78 13.46
C ARG A 612 1.18 -15.19 13.88
N GLU A 613 1.68 -16.15 13.15
CA GLU A 613 1.44 -17.57 13.36
C GLU A 613 2.77 -18.32 13.42
N LYS A 614 2.70 -19.61 13.77
CA LYS A 614 3.88 -20.48 13.81
C LYS A 614 4.66 -20.48 12.49
N ASP A 615 3.93 -20.34 11.35
CA ASP A 615 4.49 -20.40 10.00
C ASP A 615 4.51 -19.03 9.30
N LEU A 616 4.25 -17.93 10.00
CA LEU A 616 4.29 -16.57 9.49
C LEU A 616 5.38 -15.76 10.18
N SER A 617 6.35 -15.29 9.43
CA SER A 617 7.32 -14.28 9.87
C SER A 617 6.85 -12.89 9.47
N VAL A 618 7.22 -11.87 10.26
CA VAL A 618 6.94 -10.47 9.95
C VAL A 618 8.25 -9.71 9.87
N PHE A 619 8.48 -9.01 8.78
CA PHE A 619 9.66 -8.19 8.55
C PHE A 619 9.26 -6.72 8.40
N LYS A 620 9.81 -5.86 9.27
CA LYS A 620 9.62 -4.41 9.18
C LYS A 620 10.62 -3.83 8.19
N ILE A 621 10.14 -3.00 7.27
CA ILE A 621 10.96 -2.36 6.28
C ILE A 621 10.64 -0.87 6.18
N GLY A 622 11.66 -0.08 5.88
CA GLY A 622 11.62 1.36 5.77
C GLY A 622 11.87 2.08 7.11
N SER A 623 12.37 3.29 7.01
CA SER A 623 12.49 4.23 8.14
C SER A 623 11.23 5.08 8.24
N PRO A 624 10.81 5.49 9.46
CA PRO A 624 9.71 6.42 9.61
C PRO A 624 9.96 7.69 8.80
N ARG A 625 8.99 8.07 7.99
CA ARG A 625 9.01 9.31 7.21
C ARG A 625 8.14 10.36 7.89
N ASP A 626 8.26 11.58 7.38
CA ASP A 626 7.47 12.73 7.75
C ASP A 626 5.98 12.40 8.01
N GLU A 627 5.39 13.00 9.04
CA GLU A 627 4.00 12.78 9.46
C GLU A 627 2.96 13.43 8.54
N ASN A 628 3.36 13.96 7.38
CA ASN A 628 2.43 14.50 6.40
C ASN A 628 1.38 13.42 6.02
N PRO A 629 0.07 13.68 6.14
CA PRO A 629 -0.97 12.72 5.79
C PRO A 629 -0.85 12.16 4.37
N VAL A 630 -0.41 12.96 3.41
CA VAL A 630 -0.22 12.55 2.01
C VAL A 630 0.90 11.51 1.91
N THR A 631 2.01 11.72 2.62
CA THR A 631 3.11 10.74 2.69
C THR A 631 2.66 9.46 3.37
N GLN A 632 1.86 9.55 4.43
CA GLN A 632 1.32 8.38 5.12
C GLN A 632 0.41 7.54 4.21
N TRP A 633 -0.44 8.17 3.42
CA TRP A 633 -1.33 7.46 2.48
C TRP A 633 -0.55 6.82 1.35
N SER A 634 0.42 7.53 0.75
CA SER A 634 1.25 6.98 -0.32
C SER A 634 2.10 5.80 0.13
N ASN A 635 2.45 5.71 1.43
CA ASN A 635 3.21 4.62 2.04
C ASN A 635 2.33 3.42 2.48
N GLY A 636 1.01 3.52 2.35
CA GLY A 636 0.11 2.38 2.58
C GLY A 636 0.39 1.26 1.57
N TYR A 637 0.40 -0.01 2.02
CA TYR A 637 0.70 -1.14 1.13
C TYR A 637 -0.43 -1.48 0.14
N GLY A 638 -1.58 -0.80 0.19
CA GLY A 638 -2.51 -0.72 -0.94
C GLY A 638 -1.84 -0.18 -2.19
N ASN A 639 -0.85 0.70 -2.01
CA ASN A 639 -0.05 1.28 -3.09
C ASN A 639 1.04 0.36 -3.66
N LEU A 640 1.24 -0.85 -3.10
CA LEU A 640 2.23 -1.82 -3.59
C LEU A 640 1.51 -3.07 -4.12
N GLN A 641 1.60 -3.31 -5.42
CA GLN A 641 0.89 -4.38 -6.11
C GLN A 641 1.83 -5.19 -7.02
N VAL A 642 1.37 -6.34 -7.49
CA VAL A 642 2.12 -7.19 -8.42
C VAL A 642 1.20 -7.69 -9.54
N THR A 643 1.72 -7.73 -10.77
CA THR A 643 1.01 -8.31 -11.90
C THR A 643 0.92 -9.84 -11.73
N PRO A 644 -0.03 -10.52 -12.37
CA PRO A 644 0.13 -11.95 -12.67
C PRO A 644 1.42 -12.21 -13.46
N PRO A 645 1.80 -13.48 -13.67
CA PRO A 645 2.89 -13.83 -14.58
C PRO A 645 2.70 -13.19 -15.96
N ILE A 646 3.72 -12.47 -16.43
CA ILE A 646 3.76 -11.79 -17.73
C ILE A 646 5.08 -12.14 -18.44
N PRO A 647 5.20 -11.91 -19.75
CA PRO A 647 6.44 -12.14 -20.48
C PRO A 647 7.66 -11.48 -19.81
N GLY A 648 8.72 -12.25 -19.59
CA GLY A 648 9.93 -11.83 -18.88
C GLY A 648 9.84 -11.78 -17.36
N TYR A 649 8.64 -11.91 -16.77
CA TYR A 649 8.39 -11.90 -15.33
C TYR A 649 7.49 -13.07 -14.91
N PRO A 650 8.01 -14.28 -14.82
CA PRO A 650 7.19 -15.47 -14.53
C PRO A 650 6.58 -15.48 -13.12
N ARG A 651 7.03 -14.58 -12.23
CA ARG A 651 6.49 -14.35 -10.89
C ARG A 651 5.67 -13.06 -10.78
N GLY A 652 5.33 -12.44 -11.92
CA GLY A 652 4.77 -11.12 -11.98
C GLY A 652 5.81 -10.03 -11.74
N ARG A 653 5.45 -8.80 -12.07
CA ARG A 653 6.26 -7.59 -11.89
C ARG A 653 5.58 -6.66 -10.91
N ILE A 654 6.32 -6.17 -9.92
CA ILE A 654 5.78 -5.25 -8.93
C ILE A 654 5.56 -3.86 -9.56
N TYR A 655 4.45 -3.22 -9.18
CA TYR A 655 4.13 -1.84 -9.55
C TYR A 655 3.57 -1.08 -8.35
N TYR A 656 3.70 0.24 -8.37
CA TYR A 656 3.28 1.12 -7.28
C TYR A 656 2.92 2.52 -7.79
N GLY A 657 2.14 3.26 -7.00
CA GLY A 657 1.82 4.66 -7.28
C GLY A 657 2.95 5.60 -6.86
N ASN A 658 3.33 6.47 -7.77
CA ASN A 658 4.34 7.52 -7.59
C ASN A 658 3.66 8.90 -7.60
N SER A 659 3.85 9.68 -6.56
CA SER A 659 3.30 11.03 -6.41
C SER A 659 4.40 12.11 -6.30
N GLY A 660 5.56 11.89 -6.92
CA GLY A 660 6.71 12.79 -6.85
C GLY A 660 7.33 12.82 -5.45
N ASN A 661 7.44 14.00 -4.84
CA ASN A 661 8.08 14.17 -3.52
C ASN A 661 7.39 13.38 -2.39
N ASN A 662 6.12 12.99 -2.57
CA ASN A 662 5.36 12.16 -1.65
C ASN A 662 5.18 10.73 -2.17
N SER A 663 6.14 10.22 -2.94
CA SER A 663 6.09 8.87 -3.48
C SER A 663 6.20 7.80 -2.38
N PHE A 664 5.93 6.56 -2.75
CA PHE A 664 6.11 5.39 -1.89
C PHE A 664 7.52 5.35 -1.28
N ASN A 665 7.67 4.78 -0.09
CA ASN A 665 8.94 4.80 0.63
C ASN A 665 10.10 4.23 -0.21
N PRO A 666 11.15 5.01 -0.51
CA PRO A 666 12.26 4.56 -1.35
C PRO A 666 12.99 3.34 -0.78
N GLU A 667 13.09 3.20 0.55
CA GLU A 667 13.75 2.04 1.16
C GLU A 667 12.99 0.73 0.87
N VAL A 668 11.65 0.80 0.75
CA VAL A 668 10.84 -0.35 0.34
C VAL A 668 11.07 -0.67 -1.14
N ILE A 669 11.18 0.34 -1.99
CA ILE A 669 11.48 0.16 -3.42
C ILE A 669 12.88 -0.44 -3.60
N ASP A 670 13.88 0.07 -2.88
CA ASP A 670 15.25 -0.46 -2.88
C ASP A 670 15.28 -1.93 -2.43
N PHE A 671 14.51 -2.27 -1.37
CA PHE A 671 14.34 -3.64 -0.92
C PHE A 671 13.75 -4.53 -2.01
N ILE A 672 12.66 -4.11 -2.65
CA ILE A 672 12.03 -4.86 -3.74
C ILE A 672 13.01 -5.10 -4.90
N GLN A 673 13.78 -4.09 -5.27
CA GLN A 673 14.80 -4.20 -6.32
C GLN A 673 15.90 -5.19 -5.93
N ALA A 674 16.32 -5.18 -4.66
CA ALA A 674 17.36 -6.09 -4.15
C ALA A 674 16.93 -7.57 -4.17
N GLN A 675 15.61 -7.88 -4.18
CA GLN A 675 15.13 -9.26 -4.31
C GLN A 675 15.34 -9.84 -5.72
N ARG A 676 15.43 -9.01 -6.76
CA ARG A 676 15.76 -9.38 -8.16
C ARG A 676 14.83 -10.39 -8.83
N ILE A 677 13.64 -10.66 -8.28
CA ILE A 677 12.66 -11.62 -8.84
C ILE A 677 11.52 -10.91 -9.56
N GLN A 678 10.92 -9.91 -8.91
CA GLN A 678 9.71 -9.21 -9.37
C GLN A 678 10.00 -7.73 -9.70
N GLY A 679 11.26 -7.39 -9.90
CA GLY A 679 11.74 -6.03 -10.24
C GLY A 679 12.42 -6.00 -11.60
N PRO A 680 12.80 -4.79 -12.09
CA PRO A 680 12.56 -3.49 -11.43
C PRO A 680 11.07 -3.14 -11.36
N PRO A 681 10.62 -2.57 -10.23
CA PRO A 681 9.22 -2.19 -10.08
C PRO A 681 8.84 -1.04 -11.03
N VAL A 682 7.55 -1.02 -11.43
CA VAL A 682 7.00 0.03 -12.31
C VAL A 682 6.29 1.07 -11.47
N ASP A 683 6.72 2.32 -11.60
CA ASP A 683 6.05 3.47 -11.00
C ASP A 683 4.90 3.98 -11.87
N ILE A 684 3.80 4.42 -11.26
CA ILE A 684 2.61 4.91 -11.94
C ILE A 684 2.22 6.26 -11.34
N ASP A 685 1.96 7.26 -12.18
CA ASP A 685 1.55 8.60 -11.70
C ASP A 685 0.19 8.56 -10.99
N THR A 686 0.23 8.59 -9.68
CA THR A 686 -0.93 8.71 -8.78
C THR A 686 -0.99 10.07 -8.09
N SER A 687 -0.22 11.06 -8.55
CA SER A 687 -0.14 12.40 -7.93
C SER A 687 -1.48 13.15 -7.86
N TRP A 688 -2.42 12.78 -8.70
CA TRP A 688 -3.75 13.37 -8.80
C TRP A 688 -4.80 12.71 -7.90
N LEU A 689 -4.51 11.51 -7.35
CA LEU A 689 -5.40 10.81 -6.42
C LEU A 689 -5.28 11.39 -5.00
N LEU A 690 -6.35 11.36 -4.24
CA LEU A 690 -6.36 11.74 -2.82
C LEU A 690 -5.45 10.82 -1.99
N THR A 691 -5.61 9.51 -2.16
CA THR A 691 -4.88 8.47 -1.41
C THR A 691 -3.48 8.23 -1.95
N ARG A 692 -3.18 8.66 -3.17
CA ARG A 692 -1.92 8.39 -3.89
C ARG A 692 -1.68 6.89 -4.16
N GLN A 693 -2.69 6.05 -4.03
CA GLN A 693 -2.55 4.59 -4.12
C GLN A 693 -2.99 4.05 -5.48
N VAL A 694 -2.18 3.14 -6.04
CA VAL A 694 -2.40 2.59 -7.39
C VAL A 694 -3.60 1.63 -7.47
N ASP A 695 -3.99 1.01 -6.36
CA ASP A 695 -5.14 0.11 -6.28
C ASP A 695 -6.51 0.81 -6.39
N GLU A 696 -6.49 2.15 -6.38
CA GLU A 696 -7.65 2.98 -6.72
C GLU A 696 -7.96 2.99 -8.23
N ILE A 697 -6.98 2.67 -9.07
CA ILE A 697 -7.12 2.82 -10.53
C ILE A 697 -6.81 1.55 -11.32
N ILE A 698 -6.14 0.55 -10.73
CA ILE A 698 -5.73 -0.68 -11.43
C ILE A 698 -5.96 -1.89 -10.54
N ASN A 699 -6.55 -2.95 -11.12
CA ASN A 699 -6.63 -4.27 -10.49
C ASN A 699 -6.43 -5.37 -11.53
N PHE A 700 -5.69 -6.42 -11.18
CA PHE A 700 -5.56 -7.63 -11.98
C PHE A 700 -6.51 -8.71 -11.45
N ILE A 701 -7.42 -9.17 -12.31
CA ILE A 701 -8.51 -10.09 -11.95
C ILE A 701 -8.27 -11.42 -12.69
N PRO A 702 -8.16 -12.55 -11.96
CA PRO A 702 -8.07 -13.85 -12.60
C PRO A 702 -9.39 -14.20 -13.31
N THR A 703 -9.30 -14.81 -14.48
CA THR A 703 -10.46 -15.32 -15.22
C THR A 703 -10.78 -16.75 -14.81
N GLN A 704 -11.91 -17.29 -15.29
CA GLN A 704 -12.23 -18.69 -15.07
C GLN A 704 -11.25 -19.64 -15.78
N THR A 705 -10.60 -19.18 -16.85
CA THR A 705 -9.55 -19.96 -17.53
C THR A 705 -8.26 -19.89 -16.73
N GLN A 706 -7.75 -21.03 -16.29
CA GLN A 706 -6.54 -21.12 -15.48
C GLN A 706 -5.35 -20.41 -16.16
N GLY A 707 -4.65 -19.59 -15.39
CA GLY A 707 -3.48 -18.81 -15.86
C GLY A 707 -3.83 -17.57 -16.69
N ARG A 708 -5.11 -17.35 -17.05
CA ARG A 708 -5.55 -16.12 -17.72
C ARG A 708 -6.06 -15.09 -16.72
N PHE A 709 -5.85 -13.84 -17.06
CA PHE A 709 -6.27 -12.69 -16.27
C PHE A 709 -6.67 -11.53 -17.17
N ILE A 710 -7.35 -10.57 -16.57
CA ILE A 710 -7.64 -9.26 -17.16
C ILE A 710 -7.10 -8.16 -16.23
N MET A 711 -6.66 -7.06 -16.81
CA MET A 711 -6.38 -5.82 -16.11
C MET A 711 -7.62 -4.93 -16.17
N ALA A 712 -8.24 -4.68 -15.02
CA ALA A 712 -9.27 -3.68 -14.87
C ALA A 712 -8.60 -2.32 -14.58
N ILE A 713 -8.95 -1.30 -15.39
CA ILE A 713 -8.49 0.07 -15.19
C ILE A 713 -9.70 1.00 -15.04
N ALA A 714 -9.60 1.96 -14.13
CA ALA A 714 -10.63 2.99 -13.96
C ALA A 714 -10.78 3.82 -15.25
N SER A 715 -12.02 4.06 -15.66
CA SER A 715 -12.33 4.90 -16.82
C SER A 715 -13.38 5.96 -16.47
N PRO A 716 -12.95 7.19 -16.18
CA PRO A 716 -13.84 8.33 -16.00
C PRO A 716 -14.74 8.59 -17.22
N GLU A 717 -14.22 8.45 -18.42
CA GLU A 717 -15.00 8.56 -19.66
C GLU A 717 -16.12 7.51 -19.75
N ALA A 718 -15.82 6.25 -19.38
CA ALA A 718 -16.85 5.20 -19.32
C ALA A 718 -17.91 5.52 -18.25
N GLY A 719 -17.52 6.17 -17.16
CA GLY A 719 -18.45 6.67 -16.15
C GLY A 719 -19.38 7.75 -16.68
N VAL A 720 -18.83 8.73 -17.39
CA VAL A 720 -19.64 9.79 -18.06
C VAL A 720 -20.58 9.17 -19.08
N ARG A 721 -20.09 8.30 -19.97
CA ARG A 721 -20.92 7.61 -20.98
C ARG A 721 -22.06 6.80 -20.34
N MET A 722 -21.81 6.15 -19.22
CA MET A 722 -22.84 5.40 -18.49
C MET A 722 -23.98 6.33 -18.02
N LEU A 723 -23.67 7.54 -17.54
CA LEU A 723 -24.69 8.53 -17.16
C LEU A 723 -25.46 9.05 -18.39
N GLU A 724 -24.77 9.31 -19.50
CA GLU A 724 -25.38 9.73 -20.78
C GLU A 724 -26.32 8.65 -21.33
N GLU A 725 -25.90 7.38 -21.32
CA GLU A 725 -26.75 6.25 -21.71
C GLU A 725 -28.05 6.17 -20.89
N LEU A 726 -27.91 6.35 -19.56
CA LEU A 726 -29.07 6.35 -18.66
C LEU A 726 -30.01 7.50 -18.93
N ALA A 727 -29.48 8.72 -19.11
CA ALA A 727 -30.34 9.88 -19.47
C ALA A 727 -31.02 9.70 -20.83
N GLY A 728 -30.29 9.19 -21.84
CA GLY A 728 -30.82 8.87 -23.16
C GLY A 728 -31.93 7.82 -23.17
N LYS A 729 -31.89 6.88 -22.19
CA LYS A 729 -32.96 5.90 -21.96
C LYS A 729 -34.16 6.44 -21.13
N GLY A 730 -34.13 7.71 -20.75
CA GLY A 730 -35.21 8.36 -19.97
C GLY A 730 -35.01 8.23 -18.45
N TYR A 731 -33.88 7.72 -17.97
CA TYR A 731 -33.57 7.55 -16.54
C TYR A 731 -32.86 8.75 -15.91
N GLY A 732 -33.02 9.96 -16.45
CA GLY A 732 -32.38 11.18 -15.94
C GLY A 732 -32.74 11.51 -14.49
N ASN A 733 -33.92 11.19 -14.03
CA ASN A 733 -34.40 11.50 -12.67
C ASN A 733 -34.05 10.40 -11.64
N VAL A 734 -33.39 9.32 -12.05
CA VAL A 734 -33.05 8.24 -11.12
C VAL A 734 -31.88 8.64 -10.28
N THR A 735 -31.93 8.30 -8.98
CA THR A 735 -30.93 8.64 -7.98
C THR A 735 -29.67 7.77 -8.11
N ILE A 736 -28.51 8.38 -8.04
CA ILE A 736 -27.18 7.78 -7.92
C ILE A 736 -26.53 8.17 -6.60
N ASN A 737 -25.48 7.45 -6.18
CA ASN A 737 -24.82 7.62 -4.87
C ASN A 737 -25.82 7.49 -3.70
N ARG A 738 -26.75 6.55 -3.82
CA ARG A 738 -27.87 6.35 -2.91
C ARG A 738 -27.42 6.19 -1.45
N GLY A 739 -27.91 7.09 -0.58
CA GLY A 739 -27.61 7.12 0.84
C GLY A 739 -26.19 7.61 1.17
N LEU A 740 -25.49 8.24 0.23
CA LEU A 740 -24.22 8.94 0.46
C LEU A 740 -24.46 10.46 0.54
N SER A 741 -23.49 11.18 1.10
CA SER A 741 -23.56 12.65 1.27
C SER A 741 -23.61 13.42 -0.06
N ASN A 742 -23.19 12.80 -1.17
CA ASN A 742 -23.21 13.33 -2.52
C ASN A 742 -24.33 12.66 -3.38
N GLU A 743 -25.39 12.19 -2.74
CA GLU A 743 -26.57 11.66 -3.44
C GLU A 743 -27.14 12.70 -4.41
N THR A 744 -27.41 12.28 -5.64
CA THR A 744 -27.92 13.16 -6.70
C THR A 744 -28.66 12.35 -7.76
N THR A 745 -29.21 13.01 -8.80
CA THR A 745 -29.81 12.33 -9.96
C THR A 745 -28.81 12.24 -11.13
N VAL A 746 -29.08 11.33 -12.05
CA VAL A 746 -28.32 11.21 -13.32
C VAL A 746 -28.30 12.53 -14.09
N ALA A 747 -29.47 13.18 -14.22
CA ALA A 747 -29.57 14.46 -14.94
C ALA A 747 -28.79 15.57 -14.24
N ALA A 748 -28.89 15.69 -12.91
CA ALA A 748 -28.14 16.70 -12.15
C ALA A 748 -26.64 16.48 -12.23
N ALA A 749 -26.19 15.22 -12.22
CA ALA A 749 -24.77 14.88 -12.42
C ALA A 749 -24.29 15.31 -13.81
N LEU A 750 -25.04 15.06 -14.88
CA LEU A 750 -24.72 15.49 -16.24
C LEU A 750 -24.77 17.02 -16.42
N GLN A 751 -25.66 17.71 -15.71
CA GLN A 751 -25.74 19.19 -15.70
C GLN A 751 -24.50 19.80 -15.04
N ASN A 752 -23.81 19.09 -14.16
CA ASN A 752 -22.54 19.54 -13.58
C ASN A 752 -21.41 19.41 -14.62
N GLN A 753 -21.41 20.33 -15.59
CA GLN A 753 -20.42 20.35 -16.69
C GLN A 753 -18.97 20.40 -16.20
N ALA A 754 -18.72 21.04 -15.06
CA ALA A 754 -17.38 21.09 -14.46
C ALA A 754 -16.90 19.69 -14.01
N LEU A 755 -17.79 18.89 -13.38
CA LEU A 755 -17.48 17.51 -12.98
C LEU A 755 -17.26 16.62 -14.21
N ILE A 756 -18.11 16.75 -15.23
CA ILE A 756 -18.00 15.98 -16.47
C ILE A 756 -16.67 16.30 -17.16
N GLN A 757 -16.36 17.60 -17.35
CA GLN A 757 -15.10 18.01 -18.00
C GLN A 757 -13.87 17.60 -17.19
N HIS A 758 -13.94 17.68 -15.85
CA HIS A 758 -12.87 17.19 -14.99
C HIS A 758 -12.57 15.71 -15.25
N ASN A 759 -13.60 14.87 -15.33
CA ASN A 759 -13.44 13.43 -15.56
C ASN A 759 -12.95 13.11 -16.98
N LEU A 760 -13.42 13.81 -18.00
CA LEU A 760 -12.89 13.67 -19.36
C LEU A 760 -11.43 14.09 -19.45
N ASN A 761 -11.04 15.16 -18.76
CA ASN A 761 -9.64 15.60 -18.69
C ASN A 761 -8.75 14.58 -17.96
N LEU A 762 -9.23 13.99 -16.86
CA LEU A 762 -8.52 12.90 -16.16
C LEU A 762 -8.31 11.69 -17.06
N GLN A 763 -9.35 11.28 -17.81
CA GLN A 763 -9.22 10.20 -18.77
C GLN A 763 -8.11 10.49 -19.80
N GLN A 764 -8.16 11.66 -20.42
CA GLN A 764 -7.26 12.03 -21.50
C GLN A 764 -5.82 12.26 -21.01
N GLN A 765 -5.65 13.00 -19.89
CA GLN A 765 -4.34 13.48 -19.45
C GLN A 765 -3.64 12.52 -18.49
N LYS A 766 -4.38 11.64 -17.79
CA LYS A 766 -3.83 10.73 -16.79
C LYS A 766 -4.04 9.26 -17.15
N LEU A 767 -5.29 8.80 -17.33
CA LEU A 767 -5.56 7.38 -17.50
C LEU A 767 -5.11 6.83 -18.85
N ASN A 768 -5.32 7.55 -19.94
CA ASN A 768 -4.89 7.10 -21.28
C ASN A 768 -3.36 6.95 -21.40
N PRO A 769 -2.52 7.90 -20.93
CA PRO A 769 -1.06 7.72 -20.87
C PRO A 769 -0.63 6.55 -19.99
N ILE A 770 -1.26 6.38 -18.80
CA ILE A 770 -1.01 5.25 -17.91
C ILE A 770 -1.33 3.93 -18.64
N LEU A 771 -2.51 3.82 -19.24
CA LEU A 771 -2.93 2.64 -19.99
C LEU A 771 -1.96 2.29 -21.12
N ALA A 772 -1.57 3.27 -21.92
CA ALA A 772 -0.63 3.09 -23.03
C ALA A 772 0.73 2.57 -22.55
N ARG A 773 1.26 3.15 -21.46
CA ARG A 773 2.49 2.70 -20.82
C ARG A 773 2.37 1.26 -20.29
N LEU A 774 1.30 0.94 -19.57
CA LEU A 774 1.10 -0.38 -18.98
C LEU A 774 0.92 -1.49 -20.01
N LYS A 775 0.28 -1.20 -21.13
CA LYS A 775 0.21 -2.14 -22.26
C LYS A 775 1.60 -2.55 -22.74
N THR A 776 2.51 -1.60 -22.82
CA THR A 776 3.91 -1.86 -23.25
C THR A 776 4.71 -2.55 -22.13
N GLU A 777 4.69 -1.99 -20.91
CA GLU A 777 5.48 -2.47 -19.77
C GLU A 777 5.11 -3.89 -19.33
N PHE A 778 3.84 -4.26 -19.47
CA PHE A 778 3.31 -5.56 -19.06
C PHE A 778 2.96 -6.47 -20.24
N ALA A 779 3.25 -6.04 -21.47
CA ALA A 779 2.96 -6.77 -22.71
C ALA A 779 1.49 -7.25 -22.78
N LEU A 780 0.53 -6.36 -22.46
CA LEU A 780 -0.89 -6.70 -22.41
C LEU A 780 -1.56 -6.55 -23.78
N ALA A 781 -2.31 -7.55 -24.17
CA ALA A 781 -3.20 -7.51 -25.32
C ALA A 781 -4.50 -6.73 -25.00
N ASP A 782 -5.19 -6.22 -26.01
CA ASP A 782 -6.41 -5.42 -25.82
C ASP A 782 -7.55 -6.21 -25.18
N ASP A 783 -7.66 -7.50 -25.47
CA ASP A 783 -8.63 -8.42 -24.89
C ASP A 783 -8.37 -8.78 -23.42
N GLN A 784 -7.19 -8.40 -22.90
CA GLN A 784 -6.84 -8.52 -21.48
C GLN A 784 -7.15 -7.25 -20.67
N ILE A 785 -7.75 -6.23 -21.28
CA ILE A 785 -7.98 -4.93 -20.62
C ILE A 785 -9.47 -4.63 -20.61
N ILE A 786 -10.00 -4.30 -19.43
CA ILE A 786 -11.34 -3.78 -19.28
C ILE A 786 -11.31 -2.38 -18.65
N GLN A 787 -12.08 -1.48 -19.22
CA GLN A 787 -12.29 -0.14 -18.68
C GLN A 787 -13.56 -0.14 -17.81
N VAL A 788 -13.37 0.10 -16.52
CA VAL A 788 -14.46 0.07 -15.53
C VAL A 788 -14.95 1.49 -15.29
N PRO A 789 -16.26 1.76 -15.37
CA PRO A 789 -16.83 3.07 -15.09
C PRO A 789 -16.52 3.53 -13.66
N VAL A 790 -15.66 4.52 -13.51
CA VAL A 790 -15.37 5.18 -12.22
C VAL A 790 -15.16 6.66 -12.46
N MET A 791 -15.96 7.50 -11.81
CA MET A 791 -15.75 8.95 -11.81
C MET A 791 -15.02 9.40 -10.55
N PHE A 792 -14.27 10.48 -10.67
CA PHE A 792 -13.52 11.09 -9.57
C PHE A 792 -14.03 12.50 -9.28
N GLY A 793 -14.14 12.84 -8.00
CA GLY A 793 -14.34 14.20 -7.56
C GLY A 793 -13.07 15.04 -7.70
N TYR A 794 -13.17 16.36 -7.50
CA TYR A 794 -12.04 17.29 -7.63
C TYR A 794 -10.90 17.03 -6.64
N SER A 795 -11.21 16.37 -5.52
CA SER A 795 -10.20 15.92 -4.55
C SER A 795 -9.32 14.78 -5.04
N GLY A 796 -9.67 14.14 -6.16
CA GLY A 796 -9.01 12.92 -6.63
C GLY A 796 -9.46 11.65 -5.91
N TYR A 797 -10.57 11.71 -5.13
CA TYR A 797 -11.24 10.52 -4.59
C TYR A 797 -12.40 10.12 -5.49
N ALA A 798 -12.69 8.82 -5.57
CA ALA A 798 -13.80 8.33 -6.38
C ALA A 798 -15.12 8.98 -5.99
N TRP A 799 -15.85 9.50 -6.97
CA TRP A 799 -17.10 10.24 -6.78
C TRP A 799 -18.27 9.35 -6.39
N TRP A 800 -18.23 8.10 -6.81
CA TRP A 800 -19.07 7.01 -6.27
C TRP A 800 -18.15 5.91 -5.72
N PRO A 801 -18.67 4.91 -4.97
CA PRO A 801 -17.89 3.81 -4.43
C PRO A 801 -17.01 3.15 -5.48
N ASN A 802 -15.70 3.10 -5.23
CA ASN A 802 -14.71 2.65 -6.21
C ASN A 802 -14.75 1.14 -6.40
N THR A 803 -15.21 0.70 -7.56
CA THR A 803 -15.32 -0.72 -7.91
C THR A 803 -13.99 -1.35 -8.37
N ILE A 804 -12.96 -0.53 -8.65
CA ILE A 804 -11.60 -1.01 -8.94
C ILE A 804 -10.91 -1.49 -7.67
N ASN A 805 -11.07 -0.77 -6.54
CA ASN A 805 -10.52 -1.15 -5.25
C ASN A 805 -11.24 -2.39 -4.69
N SER A 806 -11.01 -3.53 -5.33
CA SER A 806 -11.70 -4.80 -5.18
C SER A 806 -10.73 -5.96 -4.99
N VAL A 807 -11.22 -7.07 -4.42
CA VAL A 807 -10.39 -8.21 -4.03
C VAL A 807 -10.82 -9.48 -4.75
N PRO A 808 -9.98 -10.05 -5.63
CA PRO A 808 -10.23 -11.35 -6.21
C PRO A 808 -9.98 -12.48 -5.19
N VAL A 809 -10.99 -13.33 -4.99
CA VAL A 809 -10.94 -14.49 -4.07
C VAL A 809 -11.46 -15.72 -4.80
N ASN A 810 -10.57 -16.57 -5.31
CA ASN A 810 -10.87 -17.88 -5.90
C ASN A 810 -12.09 -17.88 -6.85
N GLY A 811 -12.06 -16.99 -7.87
CA GLY A 811 -13.12 -16.88 -8.88
C GLY A 811 -14.30 -16.00 -8.49
N ASN A 812 -14.27 -15.39 -7.30
CA ASN A 812 -15.23 -14.37 -6.87
C ASN A 812 -14.51 -13.03 -6.66
N LEU A 813 -15.02 -11.94 -7.23
CA LEU A 813 -14.53 -10.59 -7.03
C LEU A 813 -15.37 -9.91 -5.95
N LEU A 814 -14.76 -9.53 -4.84
CA LEU A 814 -15.37 -8.77 -3.76
C LEU A 814 -15.26 -7.29 -4.09
N VAL A 815 -16.37 -6.60 -4.23
CA VAL A 815 -16.46 -5.23 -4.76
C VAL A 815 -17.29 -4.35 -3.85
N SER A 816 -16.90 -3.09 -3.74
CA SER A 816 -17.73 -2.04 -3.11
C SER A 816 -19.11 -1.98 -3.75
N ASN A 817 -20.16 -1.83 -2.94
CA ASN A 817 -21.48 -1.54 -3.45
C ASN A 817 -21.50 -0.14 -4.09
N PRO A 818 -21.62 -0.01 -5.42
CA PRO A 818 -21.50 1.27 -6.12
C PRO A 818 -22.67 2.21 -5.87
N ARG A 819 -23.77 1.74 -5.24
CA ARG A 819 -24.97 2.54 -4.92
C ARG A 819 -25.50 3.30 -6.13
N GLY A 820 -25.46 2.64 -7.28
CA GLY A 820 -25.90 3.16 -8.57
C GLY A 820 -27.41 3.32 -8.68
N PRO A 821 -27.90 3.80 -9.82
CA PRO A 821 -29.33 3.99 -10.05
C PRO A 821 -30.08 2.65 -10.04
N LEU A 822 -31.27 2.65 -9.42
CA LEU A 822 -32.16 1.49 -9.46
C LEU A 822 -33.01 1.55 -10.71
N ILE A 823 -32.83 0.59 -11.61
CA ILE A 823 -33.68 0.38 -12.80
C ILE A 823 -34.34 -0.98 -12.64
N ASP A 824 -35.66 -1.01 -12.65
CA ASP A 824 -36.46 -2.23 -12.43
C ASP A 824 -36.05 -3.00 -11.17
N GLY A 825 -35.72 -2.26 -10.10
CA GLY A 825 -35.30 -2.81 -8.81
C GLY A 825 -33.87 -3.31 -8.74
N LYS A 826 -33.07 -3.23 -9.84
CA LYS A 826 -31.68 -3.62 -9.91
C LYS A 826 -30.75 -2.41 -9.96
N ASP A 827 -29.62 -2.49 -9.29
CA ASP A 827 -28.57 -1.47 -9.37
C ASP A 827 -27.88 -1.55 -10.74
N TYR A 828 -28.03 -0.53 -11.55
CA TYR A 828 -27.53 -0.50 -12.93
C TYR A 828 -26.01 -0.58 -12.99
N THR A 829 -25.31 0.06 -12.04
CA THR A 829 -23.83 0.03 -12.00
C THR A 829 -23.31 -1.38 -11.63
N GLN A 830 -24.01 -2.07 -10.73
CA GLN A 830 -23.71 -3.47 -10.43
C GLN A 830 -23.92 -4.36 -11.67
N GLU A 831 -25.04 -4.21 -12.36
CA GLU A 831 -25.33 -4.98 -13.57
C GLU A 831 -24.32 -4.68 -14.69
N ARG A 832 -23.92 -3.43 -14.85
CA ARG A 832 -22.88 -3.04 -15.82
C ARG A 832 -21.54 -3.72 -15.52
N LEU A 833 -21.12 -3.75 -14.25
CA LEU A 833 -19.89 -4.45 -13.86
C LEU A 833 -19.99 -5.96 -14.07
N ARG A 834 -21.16 -6.57 -13.74
CA ARG A 834 -21.38 -8.00 -14.04
C ARG A 834 -21.28 -8.30 -15.54
N GLN A 835 -21.89 -7.44 -16.38
CA GLN A 835 -21.79 -7.56 -17.84
C GLN A 835 -20.35 -7.48 -18.36
N LEU A 836 -19.54 -6.57 -17.82
CA LEU A 836 -18.13 -6.41 -18.18
C LEU A 836 -17.29 -7.64 -17.80
N LEU A 837 -17.63 -8.31 -16.70
CA LEU A 837 -16.85 -9.43 -16.15
C LEU A 837 -17.37 -10.82 -16.57
N SER A 838 -18.64 -10.91 -17.01
CA SER A 838 -19.27 -12.19 -17.38
C SER A 838 -18.56 -12.95 -18.52
N PRO A 839 -17.99 -12.28 -19.57
CA PRO A 839 -17.23 -12.99 -20.62
C PRO A 839 -16.00 -13.74 -20.10
N PHE A 840 -15.50 -13.33 -18.93
CA PHE A 840 -14.31 -13.91 -18.29
C PHE A 840 -14.65 -14.94 -17.19
N GLY A 841 -15.93 -15.18 -16.96
CA GLY A 841 -16.42 -16.14 -15.97
C GLY A 841 -16.20 -15.68 -14.52
N VAL A 842 -15.99 -14.38 -14.26
CA VAL A 842 -15.76 -13.82 -12.94
C VAL A 842 -17.10 -13.57 -12.23
N ARG A 843 -17.29 -14.18 -11.07
CA ARG A 843 -18.43 -13.87 -10.19
C ARG A 843 -18.16 -12.59 -9.42
N VAL A 844 -19.21 -11.82 -9.11
CA VAL A 844 -19.09 -10.54 -8.42
C VAL A 844 -20.01 -10.52 -7.20
N SER A 845 -19.43 -10.26 -6.04
CA SER A 845 -20.13 -10.04 -4.78
C SER A 845 -19.95 -8.59 -4.34
N PHE A 846 -21.05 -7.84 -4.25
CA PHE A 846 -21.05 -6.46 -3.77
C PHE A 846 -21.23 -6.41 -2.26
N LEU A 847 -20.37 -5.65 -1.59
CA LEU A 847 -20.33 -5.51 -0.14
C LEU A 847 -20.69 -4.07 0.26
N ASP A 848 -21.48 -3.90 1.29
CA ASP A 848 -21.77 -2.58 1.86
C ASP A 848 -20.58 -2.14 2.72
N ASP A 849 -19.68 -1.41 2.10
CA ASP A 849 -18.44 -0.88 2.69
C ASP A 849 -18.54 0.59 3.07
N ARG A 850 -19.76 1.11 3.34
CA ARG A 850 -20.03 2.52 3.68
C ARG A 850 -19.10 3.07 4.77
N TYR A 851 -18.88 2.31 5.84
CA TYR A 851 -17.99 2.69 6.92
C TYR A 851 -16.58 3.03 6.40
N TYR A 852 -16.07 2.22 5.48
CA TYR A 852 -14.74 2.43 4.90
C TYR A 852 -14.73 3.57 3.88
N GLN A 853 -15.79 3.77 3.11
CA GLN A 853 -15.91 4.89 2.18
C GLN A 853 -15.90 6.26 2.88
N GLU A 854 -16.56 6.36 4.03
CA GLU A 854 -16.52 7.56 4.88
C GLU A 854 -15.09 7.88 5.32
N LEU A 855 -14.26 6.86 5.51
CA LEU A 855 -12.85 6.96 5.86
C LEU A 855 -11.92 7.06 4.63
N LYS A 856 -12.44 7.18 3.41
CA LYS A 856 -11.69 7.30 2.15
C LYS A 856 -10.95 6.05 1.70
N GLY A 857 -11.58 4.88 1.83
CA GLY A 857 -11.12 3.60 1.30
C GLY A 857 -12.29 2.70 0.90
N ASN A 858 -12.00 1.50 0.43
CA ASN A 858 -12.99 0.56 -0.07
C ASN A 858 -12.66 -0.88 0.37
N VAL A 859 -13.21 -1.88 -0.32
CA VAL A 859 -13.10 -3.29 0.08
C VAL A 859 -11.65 -3.77 0.16
N GLN A 860 -10.80 -3.40 -0.81
CA GLN A 860 -9.39 -3.82 -0.79
C GLN A 860 -8.64 -3.17 0.37
N SER A 861 -8.81 -1.87 0.59
CA SER A 861 -8.19 -1.15 1.71
C SER A 861 -8.58 -1.73 3.08
N ALA A 862 -9.84 -2.18 3.21
CA ALA A 862 -10.40 -2.77 4.42
C ALA A 862 -9.88 -4.17 4.76
N THR A 863 -9.38 -4.90 3.76
CA THR A 863 -9.04 -6.32 3.86
C THR A 863 -7.58 -6.56 3.51
N ASN A 864 -7.07 -7.73 3.88
CA ASN A 864 -5.80 -8.25 3.38
C ASN A 864 -5.97 -9.73 3.03
N THR A 865 -5.22 -10.24 2.07
CA THR A 865 -5.32 -11.63 1.65
C THR A 865 -4.05 -12.40 1.98
N VAL A 866 -4.22 -13.64 2.45
CA VAL A 866 -3.16 -14.63 2.49
C VAL A 866 -3.36 -15.57 1.33
N ARG A 867 -2.39 -15.62 0.43
CA ARG A 867 -2.42 -16.43 -0.80
C ARG A 867 -1.40 -17.55 -0.72
N LYS A 868 -1.65 -18.64 -1.43
CA LYS A 868 -0.65 -19.70 -1.59
C LYS A 868 0.54 -19.15 -2.37
N GLY A 869 1.75 -19.53 -1.95
CA GLY A 869 2.94 -19.37 -2.79
C GLY A 869 2.87 -20.29 -4.00
N GLU A 870 3.67 -19.98 -5.02
CA GLU A 870 3.75 -20.78 -6.22
C GLU A 870 4.30 -22.20 -5.93
N GLU A 871 3.78 -23.20 -6.63
CA GLU A 871 4.23 -24.59 -6.49
C GLU A 871 5.58 -24.85 -7.16
N LYS A 872 5.87 -24.12 -8.24
CA LYS A 872 7.16 -24.21 -8.92
C LYS A 872 8.22 -23.36 -8.21
N PRO A 873 9.46 -23.81 -8.13
CA PRO A 873 10.52 -23.01 -7.53
C PRO A 873 10.84 -21.78 -8.36
N PHE A 874 11.19 -20.67 -7.70
CA PHE A 874 11.57 -19.45 -8.41
C PHE A 874 12.81 -19.65 -9.28
N TRP A 875 13.74 -20.51 -8.86
CA TRP A 875 15.01 -20.74 -9.57
C TRP A 875 14.90 -21.52 -10.86
N GLU A 876 13.79 -22.23 -11.09
CA GLU A 876 13.48 -22.90 -12.37
C GLU A 876 12.74 -21.99 -13.36
N SER A 877 12.21 -20.87 -12.88
CA SER A 877 11.35 -19.98 -13.63
C SER A 877 12.08 -18.76 -14.20
N LEU A 878 13.35 -18.59 -13.82
CA LEU A 878 14.15 -17.45 -14.28
C LEU A 878 14.65 -17.70 -15.71
N PRO A 879 14.69 -16.67 -16.55
CA PRO A 879 15.34 -16.79 -17.85
C PRO A 879 16.80 -17.20 -17.62
N ASN A 880 17.26 -18.18 -18.37
CA ASN A 880 18.67 -18.56 -18.38
C ASN A 880 19.46 -17.36 -18.94
N ASN A 881 20.12 -16.63 -18.07
CA ASN A 881 21.09 -15.60 -18.47
C ASN A 881 22.43 -16.25 -18.80
#